data_8ec9b475af69024dd1fdd8d1eb756876
#
_entry.id   8ec9b475af69024dd1fdd8d1eb756876
#
_cell.length_a   1.000
_cell.length_b   1.000
_cell.length_c   1.000
_cell.angle_alpha   90.00
_cell.angle_beta   90.00
_cell.angle_gamma   90.00
#
_symmetry.space_group_name_H-M   'P 1'
#
loop_
_entity.id
_entity.type
_entity.pdbx_description
1 polymer ?
#
loop_
_entity_poly.entity_id
_entity_poly.type
_entity_poly.pdbx_seq_one_letter_code
_entity_poly.pdbx_strand_id
1 'polypeptide(L)'
;MKNNMFLIKENSDGTLIFLSNKNDPYQMNWIEGDHAWGTVIVPEGIKVQVTRTVTEEGNLNEEYKFTNETAFPVFFQNTDIGIYATFNDSYEDAATSLKQRCHTHLYCNGDAAYVMALRMGGKPPHLGLMMLEGALNGYSIQRNEENLSNDRGDFIIHPDIDKLNPGETGKISWELFWFQSREEFKDKILQRKVIPFLDTKQCTWYKGETVKFTVEYGQPIEENKISVVVNEKEIPFSCEKQADGISILCEYTAEETGEQNIAVQTGNKTLKARFYVVSSVKQLLKKRCHFIAEKQQYHKKGDALDGCYLIYDKESDRQYYSHLVHDHNGGRERMGMAVLIARYLQLDDDPLLEESLKKYLDYFYRELYDRNSGTVYNDMQRNNDWHRLYNYAWAATLQTEVYKWSVNPVYLEDAVKTYLKFYQEGGQKFYPIGIQIAEVLEEIEKSDSENERWGCDIEKLKNLFREHAENICQMGINYPPSEVNYEQSIVAPAANILLQAYKIFGNEKYLKAVEKQMEILSLFNGRQPDYYLFETAIRHWDGYWFGKRRMLGDTFPHYWSVLTGQVYKTYAKIIKDTEIDEKGEASIRGCLNLFDEEGFGSCAMVYPKTINGKQAEYYDPWANDQDWALYYILDLYAKEDHKTEYHHFSMTR
;
A
#
# COMPACT_ATOMS: atom_id res chain seq x y z
N MET A 1 -35.44 -13.94 -22.62
CA MET A 1 -34.76 -14.61 -21.46
C MET A 1 -33.82 -13.61 -20.88
N LYS A 2 -33.93 -13.31 -19.57
CA LYS A 2 -32.96 -12.45 -18.90
C LYS A 2 -31.55 -13.03 -19.10
N ASN A 3 -30.59 -12.19 -19.48
CA ASN A 3 -29.21 -12.62 -19.72
C ASN A 3 -28.46 -12.76 -18.38
N ASN A 4 -29.03 -13.56 -17.45
CA ASN A 4 -28.48 -13.76 -16.12
C ASN A 4 -27.13 -14.49 -16.19
N MET A 5 -26.05 -13.79 -15.86
CA MET A 5 -24.69 -14.31 -15.80
C MET A 5 -24.30 -14.83 -14.39
N PHE A 6 -25.12 -14.58 -13.37
CA PHE A 6 -24.86 -15.01 -12.01
C PHE A 6 -25.27 -16.47 -11.78
N LEU A 7 -24.40 -17.23 -11.15
CA LEU A 7 -24.67 -18.52 -10.51
C LEU A 7 -24.66 -18.28 -9.01
N ILE A 8 -25.80 -18.55 -8.36
CA ILE A 8 -26.01 -18.25 -6.94
C ILE A 8 -26.48 -19.50 -6.22
N LYS A 9 -26.01 -19.71 -4.98
CA LYS A 9 -26.59 -20.65 -4.01
C LYS A 9 -26.95 -19.89 -2.74
N GLU A 10 -28.19 -20.05 -2.29
CA GLU A 10 -28.75 -19.40 -1.11
C GLU A 10 -28.95 -20.40 0.01
N ASN A 11 -28.80 -19.94 1.25
CA ASN A 11 -29.24 -20.62 2.46
C ASN A 11 -30.74 -20.42 2.65
N SER A 12 -31.32 -21.17 3.60
CA SER A 12 -32.74 -21.07 3.96
C SER A 12 -33.14 -19.70 4.55
N ASP A 13 -32.19 -18.94 5.07
CA ASP A 13 -32.37 -17.59 5.61
C ASP A 13 -32.19 -16.49 4.54
N GLY A 14 -31.91 -16.87 3.31
CA GLY A 14 -31.71 -15.95 2.19
C GLY A 14 -30.30 -15.36 2.10
N THR A 15 -29.33 -15.77 2.92
CA THR A 15 -27.92 -15.40 2.75
C THR A 15 -27.27 -16.22 1.63
N LEU A 16 -26.19 -15.69 1.01
CA LEU A 16 -25.50 -16.37 -0.09
C LEU A 16 -24.25 -17.09 0.40
N ILE A 17 -24.04 -18.31 -0.08
CA ILE A 17 -22.85 -19.13 0.18
C ILE A 17 -22.01 -19.36 -1.09
N PHE A 18 -22.54 -19.01 -2.25
CA PHE A 18 -21.85 -19.15 -3.52
C PHE A 18 -22.35 -18.10 -4.51
N LEU A 19 -21.41 -17.42 -5.14
CA LEU A 19 -21.66 -16.50 -6.24
C LEU A 19 -20.53 -16.61 -7.25
N SER A 20 -20.87 -16.92 -8.51
CA SER A 20 -19.92 -17.05 -9.60
C SER A 20 -20.50 -16.51 -10.91
N ASN A 21 -19.65 -16.30 -11.90
CA ASN A 21 -20.06 -15.98 -13.26
C ASN A 21 -20.16 -17.28 -14.08
N LYS A 22 -21.22 -17.44 -14.85
CA LYS A 22 -21.43 -18.61 -15.74
C LYS A 22 -20.29 -18.87 -16.72
N ASN A 23 -19.59 -17.81 -17.12
CA ASN A 23 -18.47 -17.87 -18.06
C ASN A 23 -17.11 -17.79 -17.35
N ASP A 24 -17.07 -17.87 -16.03
CA ASP A 24 -15.81 -17.87 -15.30
C ASP A 24 -14.96 -19.11 -15.65
N PRO A 25 -13.78 -18.94 -16.25
CA PRO A 25 -12.94 -20.06 -16.67
C PRO A 25 -12.45 -20.92 -15.50
N TYR A 26 -12.47 -20.37 -14.28
CA TYR A 26 -12.01 -21.05 -13.08
C TYR A 26 -13.15 -21.41 -12.13
N GLN A 27 -14.40 -21.03 -12.42
CA GLN A 27 -15.58 -21.25 -11.57
C GLN A 27 -15.38 -20.81 -10.13
N MET A 28 -14.70 -19.66 -9.95
CA MET A 28 -14.36 -19.10 -8.65
C MET A 28 -15.64 -18.78 -7.87
N ASN A 29 -15.68 -19.14 -6.57
CA ASN A 29 -16.63 -18.55 -5.65
C ASN A 29 -16.13 -17.15 -5.25
N TRP A 30 -16.84 -16.10 -5.64
CA TRP A 30 -16.43 -14.70 -5.41
C TRP A 30 -16.75 -14.18 -4.01
N ILE A 31 -17.48 -14.96 -3.21
CA ILE A 31 -18.00 -14.57 -1.89
C ILE A 31 -17.69 -15.64 -0.82
N GLU A 32 -16.52 -16.21 -0.85
CA GLU A 32 -16.11 -17.24 0.10
C GLU A 32 -15.49 -16.59 1.34
N GLY A 33 -16.13 -16.75 2.50
CA GLY A 33 -15.68 -16.28 3.81
C GLY A 33 -16.14 -17.17 4.94
N ASP A 34 -15.82 -16.81 6.17
CA ASP A 34 -16.29 -17.52 7.39
C ASP A 34 -17.79 -17.30 7.64
N HIS A 35 -18.32 -16.16 7.18
CA HIS A 35 -19.74 -15.83 7.22
C HIS A 35 -20.37 -15.90 5.83
N ALA A 36 -21.69 -16.07 5.79
CA ALA A 36 -22.42 -16.01 4.54
C ALA A 36 -22.66 -14.55 4.10
N TRP A 37 -22.53 -14.29 2.81
CA TRP A 37 -22.81 -12.98 2.21
C TRP A 37 -24.24 -12.53 2.48
N GLY A 38 -24.38 -11.27 2.93
CA GLY A 38 -25.68 -10.70 3.27
C GLY A 38 -26.18 -11.05 4.67
N THR A 39 -25.37 -11.72 5.52
CA THR A 39 -25.61 -11.77 6.96
C THR A 39 -25.62 -10.35 7.51
N VAL A 40 -26.60 -10.04 8.38
CA VAL A 40 -26.81 -8.67 8.88
C VAL A 40 -26.65 -8.63 10.40
N ILE A 41 -25.90 -7.65 10.86
CA ILE A 41 -25.78 -7.26 12.27
C ILE A 41 -26.67 -6.05 12.49
N VAL A 42 -27.57 -6.12 13.47
CA VAL A 42 -28.44 -5.01 13.90
C VAL A 42 -28.73 -5.09 15.41
N PRO A 43 -29.03 -3.96 16.08
CA PRO A 43 -29.53 -3.97 17.43
C PRO A 43 -30.91 -4.69 17.56
N GLU A 44 -31.21 -5.16 18.77
CA GLU A 44 -32.51 -5.74 19.08
C GLU A 44 -33.66 -4.78 18.77
N GLY A 45 -34.73 -5.28 18.19
CA GLY A 45 -35.92 -4.51 17.82
C GLY A 45 -35.86 -3.87 16.43
N ILE A 46 -34.77 -4.07 15.70
CA ILE A 46 -34.69 -3.69 14.28
C ILE A 46 -34.95 -4.93 13.42
N LYS A 47 -36.05 -4.87 12.67
CA LYS A 47 -36.38 -5.91 11.69
C LYS A 47 -35.66 -5.68 10.38
N VAL A 48 -35.05 -6.74 9.86
CA VAL A 48 -34.36 -6.71 8.56
C VAL A 48 -35.17 -7.48 7.52
N GLN A 49 -35.27 -6.88 6.34
CA GLN A 49 -35.82 -7.54 5.15
C GLN A 49 -34.84 -7.37 3.99
N VAL A 50 -34.45 -8.48 3.38
CA VAL A 50 -33.53 -8.51 2.22
C VAL A 50 -34.31 -8.93 0.97
N THR A 51 -34.11 -8.23 -0.13
CA THR A 51 -34.69 -8.56 -1.43
C THR A 51 -33.59 -8.60 -2.50
N ARG A 52 -33.56 -9.67 -3.29
CA ARG A 52 -32.64 -9.84 -4.42
C ARG A 52 -33.38 -9.96 -5.72
N THR A 53 -32.94 -9.22 -6.74
CA THR A 53 -33.55 -9.29 -8.07
C THR A 53 -32.47 -9.20 -9.15
N VAL A 54 -32.63 -10.01 -10.19
CA VAL A 54 -31.77 -9.92 -11.39
C VAL A 54 -32.41 -8.94 -12.36
N THR A 55 -31.65 -7.92 -12.77
CA THR A 55 -32.08 -6.88 -13.71
C THR A 55 -32.24 -7.45 -15.14
N GLU A 56 -32.77 -6.62 -16.05
CA GLU A 56 -32.88 -7.00 -17.47
C GLU A 56 -31.51 -7.15 -18.13
N GLU A 57 -30.53 -6.36 -17.69
CA GLU A 57 -29.14 -6.39 -18.15
C GLU A 57 -28.36 -7.59 -17.58
N GLY A 58 -28.95 -8.29 -16.61
CA GLY A 58 -28.36 -9.49 -16.00
C GLY A 58 -27.51 -9.21 -14.75
N ASN A 59 -27.58 -7.99 -14.17
CA ASN A 59 -26.95 -7.64 -12.92
C ASN A 59 -27.80 -8.07 -11.72
N LEU A 60 -27.19 -8.15 -10.54
CA LEU A 60 -27.87 -8.57 -9.31
C LEU A 60 -28.06 -7.38 -8.37
N ASN A 61 -29.31 -6.97 -8.15
CA ASN A 61 -29.65 -5.94 -7.18
C ASN A 61 -29.97 -6.57 -5.83
N GLU A 62 -29.41 -6.00 -4.77
CA GLU A 62 -29.74 -6.32 -3.39
C GLU A 62 -30.29 -5.06 -2.69
N GLU A 63 -31.39 -5.24 -1.96
CA GLU A 63 -32.03 -4.20 -1.17
C GLU A 63 -32.18 -4.70 0.27
N TYR A 64 -31.75 -3.88 1.23
CA TYR A 64 -31.87 -4.12 2.67
C TYR A 64 -32.76 -3.04 3.28
N LYS A 65 -33.79 -3.45 4.01
CA LYS A 65 -34.70 -2.58 4.76
C LYS A 65 -34.56 -2.86 6.25
N PHE A 66 -34.40 -1.78 7.02
CA PHE A 66 -34.22 -1.79 8.47
C PHE A 66 -35.42 -1.08 9.10
N THR A 67 -36.35 -1.80 9.71
CA THR A 67 -37.54 -1.22 10.30
C THR A 67 -37.44 -1.26 11.83
N ASN A 68 -37.62 -0.10 12.48
CA ASN A 68 -37.71 -0.02 13.93
C ASN A 68 -39.08 -0.52 14.40
N GLU A 69 -39.15 -1.72 14.96
CA GLU A 69 -40.38 -2.29 15.54
C GLU A 69 -40.56 -1.98 17.04
N THR A 70 -39.66 -1.19 17.63
CA THR A 70 -39.78 -0.76 19.03
C THR A 70 -40.72 0.44 19.19
N ALA A 71 -41.10 0.73 20.42
CA ALA A 71 -41.94 1.89 20.76
C ALA A 71 -41.15 3.21 20.90
N PHE A 72 -39.82 3.15 20.76
CA PHE A 72 -38.91 4.30 20.98
C PHE A 72 -38.01 4.55 19.76
N PRO A 73 -37.50 5.79 19.55
CA PRO A 73 -36.46 6.03 18.58
C PRO A 73 -35.20 5.24 18.91
N VAL A 74 -34.60 4.58 17.90
CA VAL A 74 -33.31 3.91 18.00
C VAL A 74 -32.27 4.77 17.31
N PHE A 75 -31.20 5.11 18.01
CA PHE A 75 -30.06 5.83 17.49
C PHE A 75 -28.91 4.83 17.25
N PHE A 76 -28.22 4.96 16.15
CA PHE A 76 -27.14 4.06 15.75
C PHE A 76 -25.80 4.75 15.82
N GLN A 77 -24.79 4.05 16.31
CA GLN A 77 -23.40 4.38 16.07
C GLN A 77 -22.96 3.81 14.73
N ASN A 78 -21.84 4.30 14.22
CA ASN A 78 -21.32 4.00 12.88
C ASN A 78 -21.18 2.49 12.55
N THR A 79 -21.09 1.61 13.54
CA THR A 79 -20.89 0.16 13.38
C THR A 79 -22.03 -0.71 13.92
N ASP A 80 -23.12 -0.09 14.40
CA ASP A 80 -24.26 -0.84 14.98
C ASP A 80 -25.05 -1.61 13.93
N ILE A 81 -25.06 -1.11 12.69
CA ILE A 81 -25.61 -1.80 11.53
C ILE A 81 -24.46 -2.29 10.66
N GLY A 82 -24.42 -3.57 10.34
CA GLY A 82 -23.40 -4.15 9.48
C GLY A 82 -23.97 -5.21 8.54
N ILE A 83 -23.49 -5.25 7.30
CA ILE A 83 -23.85 -6.25 6.30
C ILE A 83 -22.57 -6.93 5.86
N TYR A 84 -22.48 -8.26 6.03
CA TYR A 84 -21.35 -9.03 5.57
C TYR A 84 -21.27 -9.05 4.04
N ALA A 85 -20.18 -8.56 3.51
CA ALA A 85 -19.80 -8.58 2.10
C ALA A 85 -18.51 -9.41 1.97
N THR A 86 -18.65 -10.71 2.00
CA THR A 86 -17.58 -11.70 2.13
C THR A 86 -16.87 -11.94 0.80
N PHE A 87 -16.31 -10.89 0.19
CA PHE A 87 -15.48 -11.06 -1.01
C PHE A 87 -14.33 -12.04 -0.74
N ASN A 88 -14.07 -12.94 -1.70
CA ASN A 88 -13.06 -13.99 -1.55
C ASN A 88 -11.63 -13.41 -1.67
N ASP A 89 -11.24 -12.65 -0.65
CA ASP A 89 -9.97 -11.91 -0.57
C ASP A 89 -9.07 -12.49 0.53
N SER A 90 -8.60 -13.71 0.31
CA SER A 90 -7.58 -14.35 1.13
C SER A 90 -6.37 -14.71 0.26
N TYR A 91 -5.20 -14.83 0.88
CA TYR A 91 -3.93 -15.05 0.20
C TYR A 91 -3.40 -16.43 0.53
N GLU A 92 -3.26 -17.26 -0.49
CA GLU A 92 -2.72 -18.61 -0.39
C GLU A 92 -1.44 -18.76 -1.24
N ASP A 93 -1.15 -19.97 -1.72
CA ASP A 93 -0.13 -20.14 -2.74
C ASP A 93 -0.51 -19.39 -4.05
N ALA A 94 0.51 -19.06 -4.84
CA ALA A 94 0.31 -18.27 -6.05
C ALA A 94 -0.66 -18.94 -7.05
N ALA A 95 -0.63 -20.26 -7.17
CA ALA A 95 -1.47 -20.98 -8.14
C ALA A 95 -2.96 -20.90 -7.80
N THR A 96 -3.28 -20.95 -6.50
CA THR A 96 -4.64 -20.78 -5.97
C THR A 96 -5.05 -19.31 -6.03
N SER A 97 -4.23 -18.41 -5.49
CA SER A 97 -4.54 -16.99 -5.39
C SER A 97 -4.80 -16.35 -6.74
N LEU A 98 -3.96 -16.60 -7.74
CA LEU A 98 -4.11 -16.03 -9.08
C LEU A 98 -5.40 -16.44 -9.81
N LYS A 99 -6.02 -17.56 -9.45
CA LYS A 99 -7.22 -18.10 -10.12
C LYS A 99 -8.49 -17.99 -9.29
N GLN A 100 -8.38 -18.19 -7.98
CA GLN A 100 -9.49 -18.43 -7.07
C GLN A 100 -9.69 -17.34 -6.03
N ARG A 101 -8.89 -16.25 -6.06
CA ARG A 101 -8.97 -15.14 -5.12
C ARG A 101 -9.05 -13.80 -5.83
N CYS A 102 -9.51 -12.78 -5.13
CA CYS A 102 -9.59 -11.42 -5.66
C CYS A 102 -8.96 -10.39 -4.71
N HIS A 103 -8.45 -9.30 -5.29
CA HIS A 103 -8.12 -8.10 -4.57
C HIS A 103 -9.36 -7.22 -4.48
N THR A 104 -9.81 -6.92 -3.28
CA THR A 104 -11.03 -6.15 -3.02
C THR A 104 -10.68 -4.70 -2.67
N HIS A 105 -10.97 -3.79 -3.60
CA HIS A 105 -10.78 -2.36 -3.42
C HIS A 105 -12.09 -1.72 -2.98
N LEU A 106 -12.23 -1.48 -1.66
CA LEU A 106 -13.44 -0.92 -1.08
C LEU A 106 -13.36 0.61 -1.03
N TYR A 107 -14.40 1.27 -1.51
CA TYR A 107 -14.65 2.68 -1.30
C TYR A 107 -16.04 2.85 -0.66
N CYS A 108 -16.08 2.80 0.67
CA CYS A 108 -17.32 2.78 1.46
C CYS A 108 -17.55 4.14 2.13
N ASN A 109 -17.60 5.24 1.35
CA ASN A 109 -17.74 6.58 1.89
C ASN A 109 -18.84 7.38 1.16
N GLY A 110 -19.95 7.60 1.86
CA GLY A 110 -21.09 8.34 1.32
C GLY A 110 -21.98 7.53 0.37
N ASP A 111 -22.78 8.25 -0.42
CA ASP A 111 -23.78 7.71 -1.33
C ASP A 111 -23.24 7.40 -2.74
N ALA A 112 -21.97 7.71 -2.99
CA ALA A 112 -21.23 7.36 -4.20
C ALA A 112 -20.26 6.17 -4.00
N ALA A 113 -20.51 5.35 -2.98
CA ALA A 113 -19.65 4.23 -2.63
C ALA A 113 -19.69 3.08 -3.66
N TYR A 114 -18.58 2.37 -3.79
CA TYR A 114 -18.43 1.22 -4.68
C TYR A 114 -17.37 0.23 -4.16
N VAL A 115 -17.38 -0.99 -4.68
CA VAL A 115 -16.32 -1.98 -4.47
C VAL A 115 -15.89 -2.54 -5.81
N MET A 116 -14.58 -2.62 -6.03
CA MET A 116 -13.96 -3.24 -7.20
C MET A 116 -13.18 -4.46 -6.76
N ALA A 117 -13.70 -5.67 -7.00
CA ALA A 117 -13.01 -6.93 -6.72
C ALA A 117 -12.36 -7.45 -8.00
N LEU A 118 -11.02 -7.43 -8.04
CA LEU A 118 -10.20 -7.85 -9.18
C LEU A 118 -9.64 -9.25 -8.93
N ARG A 119 -9.85 -10.21 -9.83
CA ARG A 119 -9.15 -11.49 -9.72
C ARG A 119 -7.65 -11.27 -9.62
N MET A 120 -6.98 -11.92 -8.68
CA MET A 120 -5.55 -11.70 -8.40
C MET A 120 -4.63 -12.00 -9.59
N GLY A 121 -5.03 -12.90 -10.49
CA GLY A 121 -4.30 -13.17 -11.74
C GLY A 121 -4.70 -12.29 -12.93
N GLY A 122 -5.53 -11.28 -12.74
CA GLY A 122 -5.95 -10.32 -13.76
C GLY A 122 -6.92 -10.85 -14.82
N LYS A 123 -7.18 -12.16 -14.86
CA LYS A 123 -8.08 -12.73 -15.87
C LYS A 123 -9.54 -12.49 -15.53
N PRO A 124 -10.30 -11.78 -16.38
CA PRO A 124 -11.72 -11.53 -16.15
C PRO A 124 -12.56 -12.83 -16.17
N PRO A 125 -13.81 -12.79 -15.71
CA PRO A 125 -14.53 -11.62 -15.24
C PRO A 125 -14.07 -11.15 -13.87
N HIS A 126 -14.33 -9.86 -13.56
CA HIS A 126 -14.16 -9.23 -12.25
C HIS A 126 -15.53 -8.88 -11.67
N LEU A 127 -15.65 -8.72 -10.34
CA LEU A 127 -16.92 -8.42 -9.67
C LEU A 127 -16.93 -7.00 -9.13
N GLY A 128 -17.93 -6.21 -9.53
CA GLY A 128 -18.19 -4.85 -9.05
C GLY A 128 -19.42 -4.80 -8.16
N LEU A 129 -19.41 -3.87 -7.21
CA LEU A 129 -20.58 -3.44 -6.44
C LEU A 129 -20.64 -1.91 -6.52
N MET A 130 -21.84 -1.35 -6.79
CA MET A 130 -22.08 0.10 -6.71
C MET A 130 -23.38 0.40 -5.96
N MET A 131 -23.36 1.49 -5.21
CA MET A 131 -24.55 1.98 -4.50
C MET A 131 -25.65 2.42 -5.47
N LEU A 132 -26.90 2.06 -5.18
CA LEU A 132 -28.08 2.57 -5.86
C LEU A 132 -28.83 3.57 -4.98
N GLU A 133 -29.07 3.22 -3.71
CA GLU A 133 -29.81 4.04 -2.75
C GLU A 133 -29.20 3.92 -1.36
N GLY A 134 -29.26 4.99 -0.58
CA GLY A 134 -28.63 5.11 0.73
C GLY A 134 -27.16 5.52 0.64
N ALA A 135 -26.46 5.49 1.77
CA ALA A 135 -25.06 5.84 1.90
C ALA A 135 -24.31 4.84 2.80
N LEU A 136 -22.99 4.80 2.65
CA LEU A 136 -22.10 4.03 3.50
C LEU A 136 -21.20 4.95 4.31
N ASN A 137 -20.80 4.46 5.49
CA ASN A 137 -19.94 5.22 6.38
C ASN A 137 -18.61 4.53 6.68
N GLY A 138 -18.33 3.41 6.03
CA GLY A 138 -17.10 2.65 6.16
C GLY A 138 -17.32 1.16 6.14
N TYR A 139 -16.26 0.42 6.48
CA TYR A 139 -16.33 -1.03 6.67
C TYR A 139 -15.52 -1.47 7.89
N SER A 140 -15.88 -2.61 8.44
CA SER A 140 -15.12 -3.34 9.45
C SER A 140 -14.66 -4.69 8.90
N ILE A 141 -13.80 -5.37 9.65
CA ILE A 141 -13.30 -6.69 9.33
C ILE A 141 -13.61 -7.64 10.48
N GLN A 142 -14.14 -8.82 10.13
CA GLN A 142 -14.22 -9.99 10.99
C GLN A 142 -13.28 -11.04 10.40
N ARG A 143 -12.28 -11.49 11.16
CA ARG A 143 -11.33 -12.49 10.66
C ARG A 143 -11.02 -13.56 11.69
N ASN A 144 -10.61 -14.72 11.20
CA ASN A 144 -10.08 -15.79 12.01
C ASN A 144 -8.63 -15.45 12.42
N GLU A 145 -8.38 -15.29 13.72
CA GLU A 145 -7.04 -14.97 14.24
C GLU A 145 -6.05 -16.14 14.14
N GLU A 146 -6.50 -17.34 13.76
CA GLU A 146 -5.62 -18.48 13.47
C GLU A 146 -4.90 -18.33 12.10
N ASN A 147 -5.49 -17.58 11.18
CA ASN A 147 -4.93 -17.29 9.85
C ASN A 147 -4.21 -15.92 9.85
N LEU A 148 -3.09 -15.81 10.51
CA LEU A 148 -2.47 -14.53 10.86
C LEU A 148 -2.05 -13.67 9.66
N SER A 149 -1.47 -14.25 8.62
CA SER A 149 -0.83 -13.46 7.55
C SER A 149 -1.51 -13.57 6.19
N ASN A 150 -2.42 -14.52 5.99
CA ASN A 150 -2.94 -14.87 4.65
C ASN A 150 -4.43 -14.60 4.47
N ASP A 151 -5.04 -13.87 5.39
CA ASP A 151 -6.47 -13.63 5.39
C ASP A 151 -6.77 -12.15 5.69
N ARG A 152 -7.49 -11.47 4.80
CA ARG A 152 -8.03 -10.13 5.09
C ARG A 152 -9.27 -10.20 5.96
N GLY A 153 -9.94 -11.35 6.00
CA GLY A 153 -11.19 -11.58 6.73
C GLY A 153 -12.43 -11.18 5.92
N ASP A 154 -13.59 -11.34 6.58
CA ASP A 154 -14.87 -10.93 6.02
C ASP A 154 -15.09 -9.44 6.21
N PHE A 155 -15.42 -8.72 5.13
CA PHE A 155 -15.77 -7.32 5.20
C PHE A 155 -17.20 -7.14 5.71
N ILE A 156 -17.40 -6.20 6.61
CA ILE A 156 -18.72 -5.79 7.13
C ILE A 156 -18.94 -4.34 6.68
N ILE A 157 -19.82 -4.13 5.73
CA ILE A 157 -20.16 -2.79 5.21
C ILE A 157 -21.18 -2.14 6.14
N HIS A 158 -20.94 -0.88 6.52
CA HIS A 158 -21.78 -0.12 7.44
C HIS A 158 -22.67 0.90 6.71
N PRO A 159 -24.01 0.71 6.70
CA PRO A 159 -24.95 1.73 6.27
C PRO A 159 -24.87 3.01 7.11
N ASP A 160 -24.97 4.16 6.47
CA ASP A 160 -25.00 5.47 7.10
C ASP A 160 -26.46 5.81 7.51
N ILE A 161 -26.91 5.20 8.63
CA ILE A 161 -28.23 5.40 9.22
C ILE A 161 -28.03 5.81 10.68
N ASP A 162 -28.33 7.07 11.00
CA ASP A 162 -28.12 7.62 12.34
C ASP A 162 -29.25 7.33 13.31
N LYS A 163 -30.49 7.22 12.81
CA LYS A 163 -31.69 7.12 13.64
C LYS A 163 -32.86 6.52 12.86
N LEU A 164 -33.68 5.72 13.55
CA LEU A 164 -34.99 5.32 13.09
C LEU A 164 -36.04 5.56 14.19
N ASN A 165 -37.10 6.30 13.88
CA ASN A 165 -38.25 6.49 14.78
C ASN A 165 -39.12 5.20 14.81
N PRO A 166 -40.03 5.01 15.79
CA PRO A 166 -40.94 3.89 15.82
C PRO A 166 -41.70 3.71 14.49
N GLY A 167 -41.61 2.53 13.89
CA GLY A 167 -42.21 2.18 12.62
C GLY A 167 -41.51 2.74 11.38
N GLU A 168 -40.44 3.55 11.55
CA GLU A 168 -39.66 4.07 10.43
C GLU A 168 -38.77 2.98 9.82
N THR A 169 -38.56 3.05 8.50
CA THR A 169 -37.74 2.12 7.74
C THR A 169 -36.62 2.88 7.03
N GLY A 170 -35.38 2.55 7.39
CA GLY A 170 -34.19 2.90 6.63
C GLY A 170 -33.96 1.91 5.48
N LYS A 171 -33.36 2.38 4.40
CA LYS A 171 -33.15 1.56 3.20
C LYS A 171 -31.74 1.78 2.63
N ILE A 172 -31.14 0.68 2.21
CA ILE A 172 -29.90 0.69 1.42
C ILE A 172 -30.04 -0.31 0.29
N SER A 173 -29.51 0.03 -0.88
CA SER A 173 -29.44 -0.90 -2.00
C SER A 173 -28.22 -0.70 -2.84
N TRP A 174 -27.73 -1.79 -3.43
CA TRP A 174 -26.63 -1.80 -4.35
C TRP A 174 -26.87 -2.76 -5.50
N GLU A 175 -26.02 -2.66 -6.53
CA GLU A 175 -25.98 -3.57 -7.68
C GLU A 175 -24.64 -4.26 -7.76
N LEU A 176 -24.65 -5.60 -7.87
CA LEU A 176 -23.49 -6.40 -8.27
C LEU A 176 -23.49 -6.58 -9.79
N PHE A 177 -22.33 -6.39 -10.40
CA PHE A 177 -22.16 -6.48 -11.84
C PHE A 177 -20.78 -7.05 -12.22
N TRP A 178 -20.71 -7.70 -13.38
CA TRP A 178 -19.45 -8.23 -13.91
C TRP A 178 -18.80 -7.22 -14.86
N PHE A 179 -17.46 -7.15 -14.85
CA PHE A 179 -16.67 -6.27 -15.72
C PHE A 179 -15.35 -6.94 -16.13
N GLN A 180 -14.68 -6.40 -17.18
CA GLN A 180 -13.48 -6.98 -17.76
C GLN A 180 -12.20 -6.20 -17.43
N SER A 181 -12.31 -4.87 -17.22
CA SER A 181 -11.20 -3.98 -16.94
C SER A 181 -11.62 -2.83 -16.02
N ARG A 182 -10.66 -2.08 -15.50
CA ARG A 182 -10.92 -0.89 -14.66
C ARG A 182 -11.68 0.20 -15.43
N GLU A 183 -11.41 0.34 -16.71
CA GLU A 183 -12.09 1.28 -17.61
C GLU A 183 -13.58 0.86 -17.77
N GLU A 184 -13.84 -0.40 -18.03
CA GLU A 184 -15.22 -0.90 -18.12
C GLU A 184 -15.97 -0.78 -16.78
N PHE A 185 -15.27 -0.93 -15.64
CA PHE A 185 -15.87 -0.67 -14.33
C PHE A 185 -16.39 0.75 -14.22
N LYS A 186 -15.56 1.75 -14.56
CA LYS A 186 -15.94 3.17 -14.59
C LYS A 186 -17.09 3.41 -15.57
N ASP A 187 -16.99 2.87 -16.78
CA ASP A 187 -18.03 3.02 -17.80
C ASP A 187 -19.39 2.49 -17.33
N LYS A 188 -19.40 1.35 -16.64
CA LYS A 188 -20.64 0.77 -16.09
C LYS A 188 -21.24 1.65 -14.99
N ILE A 189 -20.44 2.23 -14.11
CA ILE A 189 -20.90 3.20 -13.12
C ILE A 189 -21.57 4.40 -13.80
N LEU A 190 -20.92 4.99 -14.81
CA LEU A 190 -21.42 6.15 -15.53
C LEU A 190 -22.68 5.82 -16.35
N GLN A 191 -22.73 4.65 -17.00
CA GLN A 191 -23.91 4.18 -17.75
C GLN A 191 -25.14 3.97 -16.86
N ARG A 192 -24.94 3.61 -15.59
CA ARG A 192 -26.06 3.47 -14.62
C ARG A 192 -26.65 4.81 -14.19
N LYS A 193 -25.91 5.88 -14.34
CA LYS A 193 -26.40 7.26 -14.07
C LYS A 193 -26.90 7.47 -12.62
N VAL A 194 -26.40 6.68 -11.66
CA VAL A 194 -26.85 6.72 -10.26
C VAL A 194 -25.87 7.46 -9.37
N ILE A 195 -24.57 7.16 -9.48
CA ILE A 195 -23.52 7.78 -8.66
C ILE A 195 -22.49 8.49 -9.53
N PRO A 196 -21.91 9.62 -9.05
CA PRO A 196 -20.75 10.24 -9.67
C PRO A 196 -19.49 9.41 -9.42
N PHE A 197 -18.47 9.61 -10.27
CA PHE A 197 -17.16 8.95 -10.16
C PHE A 197 -16.06 10.00 -10.18
N LEU A 198 -15.17 9.99 -9.16
CA LEU A 198 -14.02 10.88 -9.09
C LEU A 198 -12.80 10.23 -9.74
N ASP A 199 -12.16 10.98 -10.63
CA ASP A 199 -10.89 10.64 -11.25
C ASP A 199 -9.84 11.69 -10.88
N THR A 200 -8.65 11.22 -10.45
CA THR A 200 -7.51 12.06 -10.09
C THR A 200 -6.23 11.29 -10.36
N LYS A 201 -5.12 12.03 -10.49
CA LYS A 201 -3.80 11.43 -10.65
C LYS A 201 -3.16 11.03 -9.32
N GLN A 202 -3.55 11.67 -8.22
CA GLN A 202 -3.05 11.41 -6.87
C GLN A 202 -3.99 11.96 -5.80
N CYS A 203 -3.86 11.45 -4.58
CA CYS A 203 -4.58 11.95 -3.40
C CYS A 203 -3.65 12.57 -2.33
N THR A 204 -2.32 12.50 -2.53
CA THR A 204 -1.33 13.15 -1.64
C THR A 204 -0.59 14.24 -2.41
N TRP A 205 -0.60 15.46 -1.90
CA TRP A 205 -0.11 16.67 -2.55
C TRP A 205 0.91 17.37 -1.68
N TYR A 206 1.80 18.15 -2.30
CA TYR A 206 2.69 19.05 -1.56
C TYR A 206 2.02 20.41 -1.37
N LYS A 207 2.32 21.05 -0.24
CA LYS A 207 1.88 22.42 0.02
C LYS A 207 2.34 23.36 -1.10
N GLY A 208 1.40 24.11 -1.65
CA GLY A 208 1.61 25.03 -2.77
C GLY A 208 1.37 24.42 -4.15
N GLU A 209 1.16 23.10 -4.25
CA GLU A 209 0.75 22.48 -5.52
C GLU A 209 -0.70 22.81 -5.87
N THR A 210 -1.01 22.76 -7.17
CA THR A 210 -2.38 22.83 -7.66
C THR A 210 -3.00 21.44 -7.64
N VAL A 211 -3.93 21.23 -6.72
CA VAL A 211 -4.76 20.02 -6.65
C VAL A 211 -5.72 19.99 -7.82
N LYS A 212 -5.78 18.89 -8.55
CA LYS A 212 -6.66 18.69 -9.70
C LYS A 212 -7.39 17.38 -9.62
N PHE A 213 -8.69 17.41 -9.80
CA PHE A 213 -9.51 16.20 -9.93
C PHE A 213 -10.73 16.49 -10.81
N THR A 214 -11.28 15.43 -11.38
CA THR A 214 -12.48 15.48 -12.21
C THR A 214 -13.54 14.60 -11.61
N VAL A 215 -14.78 15.07 -11.55
CA VAL A 215 -15.93 14.26 -11.19
C VAL A 215 -16.81 14.08 -12.41
N GLU A 216 -16.97 12.86 -12.83
CA GLU A 216 -17.82 12.49 -13.95
C GLU A 216 -19.16 11.96 -13.43
N TYR A 217 -20.25 12.36 -14.07
CA TYR A 217 -21.56 11.85 -13.77
C TYR A 217 -22.34 11.56 -15.05
N GLY A 218 -22.87 10.33 -15.15
CA GLY A 218 -23.50 9.80 -16.35
C GLY A 218 -24.88 10.39 -16.69
N GLN A 219 -25.29 11.49 -16.06
CA GLN A 219 -26.50 12.22 -16.41
C GLN A 219 -26.28 13.75 -16.40
N PRO A 220 -27.02 14.50 -17.24
CA PRO A 220 -26.92 15.95 -17.25
C PRO A 220 -27.49 16.54 -15.95
N ILE A 221 -26.78 17.48 -15.37
CA ILE A 221 -27.18 18.24 -14.20
C ILE A 221 -27.04 19.73 -14.51
N GLU A 222 -27.94 20.54 -13.98
CA GLU A 222 -27.85 22.00 -14.01
C GLU A 222 -26.69 22.44 -13.08
N GLU A 223 -25.89 23.38 -13.54
CA GLU A 223 -24.67 23.81 -12.81
C GLU A 223 -24.99 24.39 -11.41
N ASN A 224 -26.16 25.02 -11.25
CA ASN A 224 -26.65 25.52 -9.97
C ASN A 224 -27.03 24.43 -8.94
N LYS A 225 -26.99 23.15 -9.34
CA LYS A 225 -27.20 22.00 -8.46
C LYS A 225 -25.87 21.27 -8.13
N ILE A 226 -24.77 21.89 -8.51
CA ILE A 226 -23.41 21.38 -8.24
C ILE A 226 -22.75 22.29 -7.21
N SER A 227 -22.14 21.72 -6.21
CA SER A 227 -21.24 22.42 -5.31
C SER A 227 -20.01 21.58 -5.01
N VAL A 228 -18.88 22.24 -4.84
CA VAL A 228 -17.61 21.60 -4.49
C VAL A 228 -17.06 22.27 -3.25
N VAL A 229 -16.84 21.49 -2.20
CA VAL A 229 -16.41 21.98 -0.90
C VAL A 229 -15.16 21.24 -0.48
N VAL A 230 -14.14 21.95 0.02
CA VAL A 230 -12.93 21.42 0.62
C VAL A 230 -12.77 22.01 2.01
N ASN A 231 -12.76 21.17 3.06
CA ASN A 231 -12.71 21.60 4.46
C ASN A 231 -13.71 22.75 4.75
N GLU A 232 -14.97 22.54 4.40
CA GLU A 232 -16.08 23.51 4.58
C GLU A 232 -16.00 24.80 3.74
N LYS A 233 -14.97 24.96 2.89
CA LYS A 233 -14.81 26.10 1.98
C LYS A 233 -15.26 25.72 0.57
N GLU A 234 -16.15 26.50 -0.04
CA GLU A 234 -16.49 26.35 -1.45
C GLU A 234 -15.29 26.68 -2.34
N ILE A 235 -15.04 25.82 -3.34
CA ILE A 235 -14.01 26.03 -4.35
C ILE A 235 -14.64 26.20 -5.73
N PRO A 236 -14.00 26.98 -6.62
CA PRO A 236 -14.47 27.13 -7.99
C PRO A 236 -14.30 25.82 -8.76
N PHE A 237 -15.20 25.60 -9.69
CA PHE A 237 -15.16 24.48 -10.64
C PHE A 237 -15.61 24.94 -12.03
N SER A 238 -15.33 24.14 -13.03
CA SER A 238 -15.87 24.30 -14.38
C SER A 238 -16.58 23.02 -14.82
N CYS A 239 -17.55 23.17 -15.72
CA CYS A 239 -18.34 22.06 -16.20
C CYS A 239 -18.21 21.90 -17.71
N GLU A 240 -17.96 20.66 -18.14
CA GLU A 240 -18.01 20.26 -19.55
C GLU A 240 -19.20 19.33 -19.76
N LYS A 241 -20.12 19.72 -20.64
CA LYS A 241 -21.25 18.85 -21.02
C LYS A 241 -20.77 17.74 -21.93
N GLN A 242 -21.08 16.53 -21.56
CA GLN A 242 -20.88 15.33 -22.39
C GLN A 242 -22.21 14.93 -23.07
N ALA A 243 -22.15 14.03 -24.07
CA ALA A 243 -23.34 13.58 -24.80
C ALA A 243 -24.42 13.02 -23.87
N ASP A 244 -24.03 12.26 -22.85
CA ASP A 244 -24.91 11.56 -21.91
C ASP A 244 -24.68 11.95 -20.44
N GLY A 245 -23.92 13.03 -20.15
CA GLY A 245 -23.56 13.36 -18.79
C GLY A 245 -22.87 14.72 -18.63
N ILE A 246 -22.11 14.85 -17.55
CA ILE A 246 -21.34 16.04 -17.21
C ILE A 246 -19.99 15.66 -16.61
N SER A 247 -18.97 16.43 -16.94
CA SER A 247 -17.63 16.39 -16.30
C SER A 247 -17.42 17.69 -15.54
N ILE A 248 -17.11 17.59 -14.25
CA ILE A 248 -16.86 18.70 -13.33
C ILE A 248 -15.38 18.73 -13.05
N LEU A 249 -14.68 19.75 -13.55
CA LEU A 249 -13.24 19.94 -13.33
C LEU A 249 -13.04 20.87 -12.14
N CYS A 250 -12.27 20.41 -11.16
CA CYS A 250 -11.96 21.10 -9.92
C CYS A 250 -10.44 21.34 -9.83
N GLU A 251 -10.08 22.61 -9.55
CA GLU A 251 -8.70 23.01 -9.33
C GLU A 251 -8.62 23.98 -8.14
N TYR A 252 -7.68 23.73 -7.21
CA TYR A 252 -7.40 24.65 -6.11
C TYR A 252 -5.94 24.50 -5.65
N THR A 253 -5.41 25.53 -4.96
CA THR A 253 -4.05 25.49 -4.41
C THR A 253 -4.07 24.88 -3.02
N ALA A 254 -3.20 23.89 -2.77
CA ALA A 254 -3.02 23.25 -1.47
C ALA A 254 -2.25 24.18 -0.50
N GLU A 255 -2.94 25.05 0.22
CA GLU A 255 -2.33 26.04 1.11
C GLU A 255 -2.11 25.52 2.54
N GLU A 256 -2.97 24.63 3.03
CA GLU A 256 -2.95 24.10 4.39
C GLU A 256 -2.48 22.63 4.37
N THR A 257 -1.58 22.26 5.27
CA THR A 257 -1.13 20.86 5.45
C THR A 257 -2.18 20.02 6.21
N GLY A 258 -2.11 18.71 6.04
CA GLY A 258 -3.02 17.76 6.67
C GLY A 258 -4.16 17.29 5.77
N GLU A 259 -5.16 16.68 6.38
CA GLU A 259 -6.29 16.09 5.67
C GLU A 259 -7.18 17.17 5.02
N GLN A 260 -7.59 16.90 3.79
CA GLN A 260 -8.50 17.71 3.00
C GLN A 260 -9.76 16.90 2.71
N ASN A 261 -10.85 17.21 3.42
CA ASN A 261 -12.15 16.58 3.22
C ASN A 261 -12.88 17.24 2.05
N ILE A 262 -13.10 16.49 0.99
CA ILE A 262 -13.72 16.96 -0.24
C ILE A 262 -15.16 16.42 -0.31
N ALA A 263 -16.11 17.29 -0.59
CA ALA A 263 -17.49 16.92 -0.89
C ALA A 263 -17.92 17.56 -2.22
N VAL A 264 -18.33 16.72 -3.16
CA VAL A 264 -18.87 17.17 -4.46
C VAL A 264 -20.33 16.77 -4.56
N GLN A 265 -21.22 17.74 -4.43
CA GLN A 265 -22.65 17.53 -4.61
C GLN A 265 -23.02 17.56 -6.08
N THR A 266 -23.75 16.56 -6.54
CA THR A 266 -24.27 16.44 -7.90
C THR A 266 -25.77 16.14 -7.84
N GLY A 267 -26.58 17.20 -7.76
CA GLY A 267 -28.02 17.06 -7.52
C GLY A 267 -28.32 16.52 -6.12
N ASN A 268 -28.82 15.31 -6.02
CA ASN A 268 -29.15 14.65 -4.75
C ASN A 268 -28.06 13.67 -4.26
N LYS A 269 -26.94 13.54 -4.95
CA LYS A 269 -25.82 12.68 -4.59
C LYS A 269 -24.63 13.52 -4.14
N THR A 270 -23.91 13.03 -3.13
CA THR A 270 -22.71 13.67 -2.60
C THR A 270 -21.55 12.69 -2.63
N LEU A 271 -20.61 12.89 -3.55
CA LEU A 271 -19.35 12.18 -3.54
C LEU A 271 -18.44 12.79 -2.46
N LYS A 272 -17.95 11.97 -1.55
CA LYS A 272 -16.98 12.36 -0.53
C LYS A 272 -15.60 11.79 -0.90
N ALA A 273 -14.54 12.59 -0.81
CA ALA A 273 -13.17 12.15 -1.01
C ALA A 273 -12.26 12.71 0.08
N ARG A 274 -11.12 12.06 0.31
CA ARG A 274 -10.13 12.56 1.26
C ARG A 274 -8.77 12.68 0.56
N PHE A 275 -8.22 13.89 0.54
CA PHE A 275 -6.86 14.13 0.08
C PHE A 275 -5.98 14.51 1.27
N TYR A 276 -4.67 14.48 1.09
CA TYR A 276 -3.70 14.86 2.10
C TYR A 276 -2.67 15.83 1.54
N VAL A 277 -2.34 16.86 2.30
CA VAL A 277 -1.32 17.83 1.92
C VAL A 277 -0.15 17.73 2.89
N VAL A 278 1.01 17.35 2.38
CA VAL A 278 2.25 17.27 3.15
C VAL A 278 3.03 18.58 3.03
N SER A 279 3.79 18.89 4.06
CA SER A 279 4.79 19.96 4.03
C SER A 279 5.91 19.63 3.02
N SER A 280 6.88 20.52 2.89
CA SER A 280 8.06 20.24 2.06
C SER A 280 8.74 18.93 2.47
N VAL A 281 8.97 18.04 1.51
CA VAL A 281 9.71 16.77 1.72
C VAL A 281 11.07 17.01 2.35
N LYS A 282 11.76 18.10 1.96
CA LYS A 282 13.04 18.50 2.57
C LYS A 282 12.93 18.75 4.08
N GLN A 283 11.87 19.46 4.51
CA GLN A 283 11.67 19.72 5.93
C GLN A 283 11.31 18.44 6.68
N LEU A 284 10.46 17.61 6.10
CA LEU A 284 10.09 16.31 6.65
C LEU A 284 11.30 15.42 6.86
N LEU A 285 12.16 15.29 5.83
CA LEU A 285 13.39 14.49 5.91
C LEU A 285 14.32 14.95 7.02
N LYS A 286 14.57 16.26 7.11
CA LYS A 286 15.42 16.81 8.18
C LYS A 286 14.85 16.48 9.55
N LYS A 287 13.57 16.77 9.78
CA LYS A 287 12.91 16.49 11.06
C LYS A 287 12.91 15.00 11.39
N ARG A 288 12.67 14.13 10.40
CA ARG A 288 12.71 12.67 10.62
C ARG A 288 14.10 12.19 10.99
N CYS A 289 15.14 12.61 10.30
CA CYS A 289 16.52 12.23 10.63
C CYS A 289 16.92 12.70 12.04
N HIS A 290 16.55 13.93 12.42
CA HIS A 290 16.76 14.44 13.77
C HIS A 290 15.97 13.64 14.82
N PHE A 291 14.70 13.31 14.53
CA PHE A 291 13.89 12.48 15.42
C PHE A 291 14.53 11.10 15.67
N ILE A 292 15.07 10.47 14.62
CA ILE A 292 15.80 9.20 14.75
C ILE A 292 17.02 9.38 15.66
N ALA A 293 17.85 10.38 15.42
CA ALA A 293 19.08 10.61 16.20
C ALA A 293 18.80 10.95 17.66
N GLU A 294 17.78 11.76 17.94
CA GLU A 294 17.49 12.28 19.28
C GLU A 294 16.58 11.37 20.11
N LYS A 295 15.62 10.68 19.47
CA LYS A 295 14.58 9.90 20.15
C LYS A 295 14.75 8.38 20.03
N GLN A 296 15.32 7.90 18.92
CA GLN A 296 15.39 6.47 18.63
C GLN A 296 16.78 5.87 18.85
N GLN A 297 17.85 6.67 18.89
CA GLN A 297 19.18 6.13 19.15
C GLN A 297 19.37 5.79 20.63
N TYR A 298 19.79 4.56 20.90
CA TYR A 298 20.05 4.09 22.25
C TYR A 298 21.47 4.44 22.70
N HIS A 299 21.60 5.00 23.89
CA HIS A 299 22.85 5.47 24.46
C HIS A 299 23.08 4.87 25.84
N LYS A 300 23.84 3.79 25.90
CA LYS A 300 24.28 3.20 27.18
C LYS A 300 25.61 2.50 26.98
N LYS A 301 26.67 3.23 27.31
CA LYS A 301 28.04 2.73 27.16
C LYS A 301 28.24 1.37 27.82
N GLY A 302 28.73 0.39 27.03
CA GLY A 302 28.99 -0.98 27.50
C GLY A 302 27.79 -1.92 27.39
N ASP A 303 26.64 -1.43 26.95
CA ASP A 303 25.49 -2.26 26.56
C ASP A 303 25.68 -2.77 25.12
N ALA A 304 25.20 -3.96 24.81
CA ALA A 304 25.26 -4.51 23.46
C ALA A 304 24.47 -3.66 22.46
N LEU A 305 23.38 -3.01 22.87
CA LEU A 305 22.57 -2.11 22.06
C LEU A 305 23.16 -0.70 21.90
N ASP A 306 24.28 -0.35 22.58
CA ASP A 306 24.83 1.01 22.51
C ASP A 306 25.12 1.45 21.08
N GLY A 307 24.47 2.53 20.64
CA GLY A 307 24.51 3.05 19.26
C GLY A 307 23.36 2.57 18.36
N CYS A 308 22.60 1.55 18.74
CA CYS A 308 21.48 1.04 17.96
C CYS A 308 20.34 2.06 17.85
N TYR A 309 19.62 2.04 16.72
CA TYR A 309 18.30 2.66 16.63
C TYR A 309 17.24 1.66 17.09
N LEU A 310 16.28 2.12 17.86
CA LEU A 310 15.19 1.32 18.42
C LEU A 310 13.82 1.84 17.98
N ILE A 311 12.79 1.02 18.15
CA ILE A 311 11.41 1.46 18.05
C ILE A 311 11.17 2.59 19.05
N TYR A 312 10.43 3.63 18.63
CA TYR A 312 9.92 4.66 19.54
C TYR A 312 8.41 4.57 19.68
N ASP A 313 7.95 4.50 20.90
CA ASP A 313 6.54 4.46 21.26
C ASP A 313 6.05 5.86 21.66
N LYS A 314 5.27 6.51 20.78
CA LYS A 314 4.74 7.87 20.99
C LYS A 314 3.78 7.96 22.18
N GLU A 315 3.02 6.90 22.48
CA GLU A 315 2.07 6.89 23.62
C GLU A 315 2.79 6.86 24.98
N SER A 316 3.91 6.16 25.07
CA SER A 316 4.67 6.05 26.32
C SER A 316 5.91 6.94 26.37
N ASP A 317 6.17 7.72 25.30
CA ASP A 317 7.34 8.62 25.11
C ASP A 317 8.67 7.92 25.46
N ARG A 318 8.90 6.74 24.89
CA ARG A 318 10.10 5.92 25.16
C ARG A 318 10.45 4.98 24.03
N GLN A 319 11.70 4.53 24.05
CA GLN A 319 12.19 3.46 23.20
C GLN A 319 11.62 2.11 23.64
N TYR A 320 11.46 1.21 22.66
CA TYR A 320 11.04 -0.17 22.87
C TYR A 320 11.98 -1.14 22.15
N TYR A 321 12.24 -2.28 22.78
CA TYR A 321 13.05 -3.37 22.25
C TYR A 321 12.51 -4.71 22.74
N SER A 322 12.56 -5.74 21.89
CA SER A 322 12.30 -7.12 22.27
C SER A 322 13.14 -8.06 21.40
N HIS A 323 13.92 -8.94 22.03
CA HIS A 323 14.63 -10.02 21.37
C HIS A 323 13.71 -11.21 21.02
N LEU A 324 12.50 -11.26 21.57
CA LEU A 324 11.53 -12.33 21.36
C LEU A 324 10.75 -12.18 20.05
N VAL A 325 10.79 -11.01 19.44
CA VAL A 325 10.08 -10.70 18.20
C VAL A 325 11.07 -10.10 17.21
N HIS A 326 11.29 -10.80 16.10
CA HIS A 326 12.35 -10.44 15.14
C HIS A 326 12.20 -9.04 14.56
N ASP A 327 10.98 -8.58 14.34
CA ASP A 327 10.72 -7.24 13.82
C ASP A 327 10.73 -6.15 14.90
N HIS A 328 11.03 -6.50 16.16
CA HIS A 328 11.14 -5.59 17.30
C HIS A 328 12.55 -5.54 17.94
N ASN A 329 13.50 -6.25 17.34
CA ASN A 329 14.88 -6.32 17.83
C ASN A 329 15.77 -5.17 17.27
N GLY A 330 17.05 -5.17 17.60
CA GLY A 330 18.03 -4.19 17.13
C GLY A 330 18.60 -4.45 15.73
N GLY A 331 18.07 -5.43 14.99
CA GLY A 331 18.65 -5.90 13.73
C GLY A 331 18.10 -5.22 12.48
N ARG A 332 17.69 -6.02 11.54
CA ARG A 332 17.30 -5.66 10.17
C ARG A 332 16.37 -4.46 10.05
N GLU A 333 15.26 -4.45 10.78
CA GLU A 333 14.23 -3.42 10.64
C GLU A 333 14.76 -2.02 11.03
N ARG A 334 15.76 -1.99 11.88
CA ARG A 334 16.41 -0.74 12.32
C ARG A 334 17.41 -0.18 11.32
N MET A 335 17.87 -0.97 10.34
CA MET A 335 18.82 -0.50 9.31
C MET A 335 18.24 0.61 8.43
N GLY A 336 16.92 0.61 8.17
CA GLY A 336 16.24 1.66 7.40
C GLY A 336 16.50 3.07 7.91
N MET A 337 16.57 3.25 9.23
CA MET A 337 16.89 4.53 9.86
C MET A 337 18.32 5.00 9.52
N ALA A 338 19.29 4.08 9.62
CA ALA A 338 20.69 4.39 9.28
C ALA A 338 20.87 4.64 7.78
N VAL A 339 20.18 3.88 6.93
CA VAL A 339 20.18 4.07 5.47
C VAL A 339 19.64 5.44 5.10
N LEU A 340 18.52 5.86 5.71
CA LEU A 340 17.94 7.19 5.50
C LEU A 340 18.91 8.30 5.91
N ILE A 341 19.54 8.20 7.08
CA ILE A 341 20.51 9.21 7.55
C ILE A 341 21.73 9.24 6.64
N ALA A 342 22.29 8.08 6.23
CA ALA A 342 23.42 8.03 5.34
C ALA A 342 23.11 8.67 3.97
N ARG A 343 21.87 8.49 3.47
CA ARG A 343 21.42 9.12 2.23
C ARG A 343 21.20 10.62 2.40
N TYR A 344 20.62 11.05 3.52
CA TYR A 344 20.42 12.47 3.82
C TYR A 344 21.74 13.23 3.90
N LEU A 345 22.76 12.67 4.56
CA LEU A 345 24.11 13.27 4.68
C LEU A 345 24.86 13.43 3.36
N GLN A 346 24.41 12.80 2.27
CA GLN A 346 24.94 13.09 0.93
C GLN A 346 24.37 14.40 0.35
N LEU A 347 23.30 14.92 0.95
CA LEU A 347 22.59 16.12 0.47
C LEU A 347 22.80 17.35 1.37
N ASP A 348 23.04 17.15 2.67
CA ASP A 348 23.15 18.23 3.66
C ASP A 348 24.14 17.83 4.77
N ASP A 349 25.07 18.70 5.11
CA ASP A 349 26.02 18.51 6.20
C ASP A 349 25.32 18.75 7.54
N ASP A 350 25.24 17.72 8.39
CA ASP A 350 24.65 17.82 9.73
C ASP A 350 25.51 17.06 10.74
N PRO A 351 26.27 17.77 11.61
CA PRO A 351 27.20 17.15 12.57
C PRO A 351 26.50 16.21 13.59
N LEU A 352 25.23 16.49 13.95
CA LEU A 352 24.47 15.62 14.84
C LEU A 352 24.18 14.27 14.18
N LEU A 353 23.74 14.33 12.94
CA LEU A 353 23.40 13.14 12.17
C LEU A 353 24.65 12.33 11.79
N GLU A 354 25.76 13.02 11.51
CA GLU A 354 27.05 12.38 11.27
C GLU A 354 27.54 11.61 12.50
N GLU A 355 27.48 12.22 13.70
CA GLU A 355 27.83 11.54 14.95
C GLU A 355 26.91 10.37 15.25
N SER A 356 25.60 10.54 15.05
CA SER A 356 24.60 9.50 15.22
C SER A 356 24.85 8.31 14.31
N LEU A 357 25.09 8.56 13.01
CA LEU A 357 25.40 7.51 12.05
C LEU A 357 26.68 6.76 12.40
N LYS A 358 27.76 7.45 12.81
CA LYS A 358 29.02 6.81 13.24
C LYS A 358 28.79 5.86 14.42
N LYS A 359 28.01 6.27 15.43
CA LYS A 359 27.64 5.40 16.56
C LYS A 359 26.85 4.18 16.12
N TYR A 360 25.91 4.35 15.17
CA TYR A 360 25.18 3.23 14.62
C TYR A 360 26.08 2.27 13.83
N LEU A 361 27.04 2.79 13.05
CA LEU A 361 28.00 1.95 12.33
C LEU A 361 28.90 1.17 13.29
N ASP A 362 29.35 1.77 14.42
CA ASP A 362 30.08 1.06 15.45
C ASP A 362 29.25 -0.11 16.02
N TYR A 363 27.94 0.11 16.27
CA TYR A 363 27.01 -0.94 16.67
C TYR A 363 26.89 -2.02 15.58
N PHE A 364 26.59 -1.61 14.33
CA PHE A 364 26.39 -2.53 13.20
C PHE A 364 27.58 -3.47 13.00
N TYR A 365 28.80 -2.93 12.96
CA TYR A 365 30.00 -3.74 12.75
C TYR A 365 30.42 -4.56 13.98
N ARG A 366 30.01 -4.17 15.16
CA ARG A 366 30.27 -4.92 16.40
C ARG A 366 29.29 -6.07 16.56
N GLU A 367 28.01 -5.83 16.31
CA GLU A 367 26.92 -6.74 16.68
C GLU A 367 26.30 -7.49 15.49
N LEU A 368 26.13 -6.82 14.34
CA LEU A 368 25.30 -7.32 13.27
C LEU A 368 26.06 -7.78 12.02
N TYR A 369 27.32 -7.45 11.87
CA TYR A 369 28.07 -7.76 10.65
C TYR A 369 29.47 -8.30 10.92
N ASP A 370 29.84 -9.38 10.21
CA ASP A 370 31.20 -9.91 10.21
C ASP A 370 31.92 -9.58 8.90
N ARG A 371 32.89 -8.66 8.95
CA ARG A 371 33.69 -8.25 7.79
C ARG A 371 34.50 -9.36 7.15
N ASN A 372 34.83 -10.41 7.90
CA ASN A 372 35.64 -11.50 7.36
C ASN A 372 34.81 -12.40 6.45
N SER A 373 33.59 -12.75 6.87
CA SER A 373 32.71 -13.68 6.17
C SER A 373 31.64 -13.02 5.31
N GLY A 374 31.32 -11.74 5.54
CA GLY A 374 30.15 -11.07 4.95
C GLY A 374 28.83 -11.47 5.60
N THR A 375 28.84 -12.18 6.74
CA THR A 375 27.63 -12.64 7.42
C THR A 375 26.92 -11.47 8.08
N VAL A 376 25.60 -11.40 7.88
CA VAL A 376 24.69 -10.47 8.54
C VAL A 376 23.86 -11.21 9.58
N TYR A 377 23.98 -10.79 10.84
CA TYR A 377 23.27 -11.41 11.96
C TYR A 377 21.89 -10.75 12.17
N ASN A 378 21.00 -11.49 12.79
CA ASN A 378 19.62 -11.09 12.96
C ASN A 378 19.41 -10.08 14.11
N ASP A 379 20.24 -10.16 15.16
CA ASP A 379 20.14 -9.27 16.34
C ASP A 379 21.53 -9.08 16.97
N MET A 380 21.59 -8.23 18.02
CA MET A 380 22.80 -7.96 18.80
C MET A 380 23.50 -9.23 19.27
N GLN A 381 24.77 -9.10 19.68
CA GLN A 381 25.63 -10.22 20.09
C GLN A 381 25.82 -11.29 19.00
N ARG A 382 25.70 -10.85 17.73
CA ARG A 382 25.81 -11.74 16.58
C ARG A 382 24.82 -12.91 16.63
N ASN A 383 23.62 -12.65 17.21
CA ASN A 383 22.57 -13.65 17.25
C ASN A 383 22.01 -13.95 15.87
N ASN A 384 21.97 -15.21 15.51
CA ASN A 384 21.47 -15.70 14.23
C ASN A 384 20.51 -16.91 14.40
N ASP A 385 19.87 -17.01 15.56
CA ASP A 385 18.92 -18.10 15.85
C ASP A 385 17.80 -18.19 14.83
N TRP A 386 17.49 -17.03 14.20
CA TRP A 386 16.53 -16.91 13.11
C TRP A 386 17.20 -16.32 11.87
N HIS A 387 17.95 -17.17 11.15
CA HIS A 387 18.65 -16.73 9.95
C HIS A 387 17.67 -16.29 8.84
N ARG A 388 17.81 -15.03 8.37
CA ARG A 388 16.93 -14.45 7.35
C ARG A 388 17.74 -13.85 6.20
N LEU A 389 17.44 -14.30 4.97
CA LEU A 389 18.09 -13.78 3.76
C LEU A 389 17.75 -12.30 3.47
N TYR A 390 16.63 -11.80 3.97
CA TYR A 390 16.28 -10.36 3.88
C TYR A 390 17.35 -9.45 4.48
N ASN A 391 18.04 -9.88 5.53
CA ASN A 391 19.03 -9.07 6.24
C ASN A 391 20.15 -8.60 5.32
N TYR A 392 20.56 -9.43 4.35
CA TYR A 392 21.70 -9.16 3.47
C TYR A 392 21.45 -8.00 2.50
N ALA A 393 20.29 -7.94 1.87
CA ALA A 393 19.95 -6.87 0.94
C ALA A 393 20.00 -5.50 1.63
N TRP A 394 19.47 -5.39 2.83
CA TRP A 394 19.43 -4.15 3.59
C TRP A 394 20.78 -3.74 4.17
N ALA A 395 21.58 -4.70 4.63
CA ALA A 395 22.95 -4.42 5.05
C ALA A 395 23.84 -3.93 3.88
N ALA A 396 23.71 -4.55 2.70
CA ALA A 396 24.43 -4.09 1.51
C ALA A 396 23.99 -2.68 1.07
N THR A 397 22.69 -2.35 1.19
CA THR A 397 22.18 -1.00 0.93
C THR A 397 22.80 0.00 1.91
N LEU A 398 22.82 -0.30 3.22
CA LEU A 398 23.48 0.56 4.21
C LEU A 398 24.95 0.80 3.85
N GLN A 399 25.69 -0.26 3.57
CA GLN A 399 27.10 -0.19 3.23
C GLN A 399 27.35 0.66 1.97
N THR A 400 26.48 0.54 0.97
CA THR A 400 26.54 1.34 -0.27
C THR A 400 26.28 2.81 -0.01
N GLU A 401 25.24 3.16 0.77
CA GLU A 401 24.92 4.55 1.09
C GLU A 401 25.99 5.19 1.98
N VAL A 402 26.58 4.44 2.90
CA VAL A 402 27.72 4.91 3.71
C VAL A 402 28.97 5.12 2.86
N TYR A 403 29.20 4.26 1.84
CA TYR A 403 30.25 4.51 0.86
C TYR A 403 30.04 5.81 0.10
N LYS A 404 28.86 6.05 -0.42
CA LYS A 404 28.53 7.28 -1.15
C LYS A 404 28.74 8.54 -0.31
N TRP A 405 28.40 8.49 0.97
CA TRP A 405 28.62 9.58 1.91
C TRP A 405 30.09 9.80 2.24
N SER A 406 30.80 8.73 2.63
CA SER A 406 32.15 8.82 3.19
C SER A 406 33.29 8.71 2.16
N VAL A 407 32.96 8.23 0.95
CA VAL A 407 33.92 7.88 -0.12
C VAL A 407 34.98 6.85 0.34
N ASN A 408 34.71 6.12 1.43
CA ASN A 408 35.63 5.12 1.96
C ASN A 408 35.37 3.75 1.30
N PRO A 409 36.32 3.22 0.49
CA PRO A 409 36.12 2.01 -0.32
C PRO A 409 35.85 0.75 0.51
N VAL A 410 36.20 0.73 1.78
CA VAL A 410 35.95 -0.42 2.68
C VAL A 410 34.46 -0.76 2.75
N TYR A 411 33.57 0.23 2.72
CA TYR A 411 32.12 0.01 2.76
C TYR A 411 31.59 -0.61 1.47
N LEU A 412 32.15 -0.23 0.32
CA LEU A 412 31.77 -0.84 -0.96
C LEU A 412 32.28 -2.29 -1.04
N GLU A 413 33.48 -2.58 -0.49
CA GLU A 413 33.98 -3.93 -0.33
C GLU A 413 33.07 -4.79 0.53
N ASP A 414 32.59 -4.24 1.65
CA ASP A 414 31.66 -4.91 2.54
C ASP A 414 30.33 -5.21 1.82
N ALA A 415 29.81 -4.28 1.00
CA ALA A 415 28.59 -4.49 0.22
C ALA A 415 28.73 -5.65 -0.78
N VAL A 416 29.85 -5.73 -1.49
CA VAL A 416 30.15 -6.84 -2.40
C VAL A 416 30.22 -8.16 -1.64
N LYS A 417 30.94 -8.22 -0.51
CA LYS A 417 31.04 -9.42 0.33
C LYS A 417 29.67 -9.85 0.86
N THR A 418 28.84 -8.88 1.25
CA THR A 418 27.48 -9.13 1.74
C THR A 418 26.64 -9.81 0.66
N TYR A 419 26.66 -9.32 -0.59
CA TYR A 419 25.94 -9.97 -1.69
C TYR A 419 26.54 -11.33 -2.09
N LEU A 420 27.86 -11.49 -2.07
CA LEU A 420 28.47 -12.79 -2.32
C LEU A 420 28.05 -13.82 -1.26
N LYS A 421 27.98 -13.40 0.01
CA LYS A 421 27.51 -14.24 1.11
C LYS A 421 26.01 -14.54 0.97
N PHE A 422 25.17 -13.58 0.62
CA PHE A 422 23.75 -13.77 0.31
C PHE A 422 23.56 -14.91 -0.72
N TYR A 423 24.32 -14.88 -1.80
CA TYR A 423 24.24 -15.94 -2.82
C TYR A 423 24.79 -17.28 -2.34
N GLN A 424 25.81 -17.26 -1.51
CA GLN A 424 26.32 -18.50 -0.88
C GLN A 424 25.26 -19.17 0.00
N GLU A 425 24.37 -18.39 0.62
CA GLU A 425 23.28 -18.87 1.48
C GLU A 425 22.00 -19.22 0.68
N GLY A 426 22.04 -19.21 -0.64
CA GLY A 426 20.93 -19.63 -1.49
C GLY A 426 20.08 -18.48 -2.07
N GLY A 427 20.58 -17.25 -2.05
CA GLY A 427 19.90 -16.05 -2.52
C GLY A 427 19.38 -16.09 -3.96
N GLN A 428 19.92 -16.98 -4.83
CA GLN A 428 19.49 -17.12 -6.23
C GLN A 428 18.02 -17.53 -6.41
N LYS A 429 17.39 -18.07 -5.36
CA LYS A 429 15.98 -18.52 -5.38
C LYS A 429 15.08 -17.68 -4.50
N PHE A 430 15.63 -16.64 -3.89
CA PHE A 430 14.93 -15.80 -2.94
C PHE A 430 14.39 -14.53 -3.59
N TYR A 431 13.38 -13.90 -3.02
CA TYR A 431 12.75 -12.66 -3.49
C TYR A 431 13.01 -11.53 -2.48
N PRO A 432 14.25 -11.01 -2.40
CA PRO A 432 14.62 -10.05 -1.37
C PRO A 432 14.04 -8.67 -1.63
N ILE A 433 13.42 -8.10 -0.61
CA ILE A 433 13.02 -6.70 -0.61
C ILE A 433 14.28 -5.82 -0.59
N GLY A 434 14.35 -4.82 -1.47
CA GLY A 434 15.39 -3.78 -1.45
C GLY A 434 16.76 -4.20 -1.95
N ILE A 435 16.90 -5.31 -2.70
CA ILE A 435 18.16 -5.66 -3.35
C ILE A 435 18.57 -4.61 -4.39
N GLN A 436 19.83 -4.15 -4.37
CA GLN A 436 20.35 -3.06 -5.21
C GLN A 436 21.70 -3.40 -5.84
N ILE A 437 21.79 -4.52 -6.55
CA ILE A 437 23.05 -4.97 -7.17
C ILE A 437 23.50 -4.05 -8.30
N ALA A 438 22.57 -3.54 -9.10
CA ALA A 438 22.90 -2.59 -10.15
C ALA A 438 23.57 -1.33 -9.61
N GLU A 439 23.12 -0.83 -8.47
CA GLU A 439 23.68 0.34 -7.79
C GLU A 439 25.12 0.08 -7.31
N VAL A 440 25.34 -1.06 -6.67
CA VAL A 440 26.69 -1.46 -6.22
C VAL A 440 27.67 -1.55 -7.40
N LEU A 441 27.24 -2.15 -8.51
CA LEU A 441 28.07 -2.26 -9.71
C LEU A 441 28.38 -0.90 -10.33
N GLU A 442 27.42 0.02 -10.35
CA GLU A 442 27.63 1.41 -10.80
C GLU A 442 28.60 2.18 -9.92
N GLU A 443 28.50 2.04 -8.61
CA GLU A 443 29.43 2.70 -7.70
C GLU A 443 30.86 2.13 -7.82
N ILE A 444 31.00 0.84 -8.08
CA ILE A 444 32.31 0.26 -8.40
C ILE A 444 32.87 0.80 -9.70
N GLU A 445 32.06 0.88 -10.75
CA GLU A 445 32.49 1.44 -12.05
C GLU A 445 32.90 2.92 -11.94
N LYS A 446 32.24 3.70 -11.07
CA LYS A 446 32.61 5.11 -10.80
C LYS A 446 33.89 5.25 -9.97
N SER A 447 34.12 4.30 -9.03
CA SER A 447 35.21 4.41 -8.05
C SER A 447 36.57 4.03 -8.62
N ASP A 448 36.62 3.28 -9.71
CA ASP A 448 37.87 2.66 -10.17
C ASP A 448 38.14 2.90 -11.66
N SER A 449 39.10 3.75 -11.94
CA SER A 449 39.74 3.85 -13.25
C SER A 449 40.79 2.75 -13.52
N GLU A 450 41.15 1.94 -12.52
CA GLU A 450 42.20 0.90 -12.57
C GLU A 450 41.70 -0.49 -12.06
N ASN A 451 40.68 -1.00 -12.63
CA ASN A 451 39.89 -2.25 -12.45
C ASN A 451 40.57 -3.54 -11.92
N GLU A 452 41.80 -3.54 -11.45
CA GLU A 452 42.50 -4.77 -11.01
C GLU A 452 42.01 -5.29 -9.65
N ARG A 453 41.53 -4.41 -8.76
CA ARG A 453 41.14 -4.76 -7.38
C ARG A 453 39.83 -5.59 -7.31
N TRP A 454 38.89 -5.33 -8.19
CA TRP A 454 37.52 -5.87 -8.11
C TRP A 454 37.21 -6.99 -9.11
N GLY A 455 38.06 -7.21 -10.11
CA GLY A 455 37.74 -7.94 -11.33
C GLY A 455 37.10 -9.33 -11.10
N CYS A 456 37.65 -10.14 -10.19
CA CYS A 456 37.13 -11.48 -9.95
C CYS A 456 35.81 -11.50 -9.20
N ASP A 457 35.65 -10.64 -8.19
CA ASP A 457 34.44 -10.59 -7.35
C ASP A 457 33.26 -9.94 -8.08
N ILE A 458 33.51 -8.95 -8.93
CA ILE A 458 32.50 -8.33 -9.80
C ILE A 458 31.94 -9.35 -10.79
N GLU A 459 32.80 -10.05 -11.52
CA GLU A 459 32.36 -11.05 -12.49
C GLU A 459 31.60 -12.19 -11.80
N LYS A 460 32.04 -12.61 -10.63
CA LYS A 460 31.34 -13.60 -9.82
C LYS A 460 29.97 -13.09 -9.39
N LEU A 461 29.88 -11.84 -8.90
CA LEU A 461 28.60 -11.21 -8.50
C LEU A 461 27.66 -11.09 -9.70
N LYS A 462 28.14 -10.60 -10.86
CA LYS A 462 27.35 -10.50 -12.10
C LYS A 462 26.80 -11.86 -12.54
N ASN A 463 27.61 -12.93 -12.45
CA ASN A 463 27.17 -14.27 -12.83
C ASN A 463 26.12 -14.84 -11.87
N LEU A 464 26.30 -14.67 -10.55
CA LEU A 464 25.32 -15.07 -9.54
C LEU A 464 24.00 -14.30 -9.69
N PHE A 465 24.08 -13.01 -9.96
CA PHE A 465 22.90 -12.19 -10.21
C PHE A 465 22.18 -12.58 -11.51
N ARG A 466 22.94 -12.94 -12.55
CA ARG A 466 22.34 -13.47 -13.79
C ARG A 466 21.57 -14.76 -13.51
N GLU A 467 22.15 -15.69 -12.75
CA GLU A 467 21.47 -16.92 -12.35
C GLU A 467 20.18 -16.61 -11.57
N HIS A 468 20.24 -15.65 -10.65
CA HIS A 468 19.07 -15.21 -9.89
C HIS A 468 17.96 -14.69 -10.81
N ALA A 469 18.27 -13.78 -11.72
CA ALA A 469 17.31 -13.24 -12.70
C ALA A 469 16.74 -14.32 -13.64
N GLU A 470 17.58 -15.31 -14.06
CA GLU A 470 17.11 -16.45 -14.85
C GLU A 470 16.10 -17.30 -14.07
N ASN A 471 16.36 -17.57 -12.80
CA ASN A 471 15.43 -18.31 -11.94
C ASN A 471 14.08 -17.59 -11.84
N ILE A 472 14.08 -16.28 -11.65
CA ILE A 472 12.84 -15.48 -11.61
C ILE A 472 12.13 -15.48 -12.97
N CYS A 473 12.85 -15.32 -14.08
CA CYS A 473 12.29 -15.47 -15.43
C CYS A 473 11.62 -16.84 -15.64
N GLN A 474 12.25 -17.90 -15.15
CA GLN A 474 11.77 -19.27 -15.29
C GLN A 474 10.51 -19.52 -14.46
N MET A 475 10.46 -18.99 -13.24
CA MET A 475 9.30 -19.06 -12.37
C MET A 475 8.12 -18.22 -12.90
N GLY A 476 8.40 -17.08 -13.53
CA GLY A 476 7.38 -16.16 -14.03
C GLY A 476 6.45 -15.71 -12.90
N ILE A 477 5.15 -15.95 -13.05
CA ILE A 477 4.12 -15.66 -12.04
C ILE A 477 3.79 -16.85 -11.13
N ASN A 478 4.52 -17.96 -11.24
CA ASN A 478 4.40 -19.09 -10.32
C ASN A 478 5.33 -18.87 -9.12
N TYR A 479 5.02 -17.86 -8.31
CA TYR A 479 5.84 -17.50 -7.15
C TYR A 479 6.00 -18.67 -6.20
N PRO A 480 7.26 -18.98 -5.76
CA PRO A 480 7.47 -20.08 -4.84
C PRO A 480 6.92 -19.72 -3.44
N PRO A 481 6.51 -20.70 -2.64
CA PRO A 481 6.28 -20.49 -1.23
C PRO A 481 7.60 -20.06 -0.55
N SER A 482 7.54 -18.94 0.19
CA SER A 482 8.64 -18.36 0.94
C SER A 482 8.20 -18.10 2.37
N GLU A 483 8.75 -17.10 3.06
CA GLU A 483 8.25 -16.66 4.38
C GLU A 483 6.81 -16.17 4.27
N VAL A 484 6.42 -15.63 3.11
CA VAL A 484 5.06 -15.31 2.72
C VAL A 484 4.68 -16.08 1.46
N ASN A 485 3.40 -16.36 1.26
CA ASN A 485 2.95 -17.09 0.08
C ASN A 485 2.89 -16.17 -1.16
N TYR A 486 1.74 -15.59 -1.43
CA TYR A 486 1.52 -14.69 -2.55
C TYR A 486 1.11 -13.30 -2.02
N GLU A 487 1.96 -12.31 -2.23
CA GLU A 487 1.64 -10.93 -1.88
C GLU A 487 2.53 -9.93 -2.66
N GLN A 488 2.23 -8.65 -2.52
CA GLN A 488 2.95 -7.57 -3.18
C GLN A 488 4.47 -7.59 -2.90
N SER A 489 4.90 -7.97 -1.70
CA SER A 489 6.31 -8.05 -1.30
C SER A 489 7.11 -9.19 -1.95
N ILE A 490 6.47 -10.04 -2.74
CA ILE A 490 7.12 -11.01 -3.64
C ILE A 490 7.12 -10.49 -5.08
N VAL A 491 5.98 -9.95 -5.53
CA VAL A 491 5.80 -9.49 -6.92
C VAL A 491 6.69 -8.28 -7.23
N ALA A 492 6.74 -7.29 -6.34
CA ALA A 492 7.57 -6.10 -6.53
C ALA A 492 9.09 -6.42 -6.57
N PRO A 493 9.67 -7.24 -5.66
CA PRO A 493 11.05 -7.71 -5.79
C PRO A 493 11.34 -8.48 -7.08
N ALA A 494 10.42 -9.34 -7.53
CA ALA A 494 10.59 -10.05 -8.80
C ALA A 494 10.75 -9.07 -9.98
N ALA A 495 9.86 -8.08 -10.08
CA ALA A 495 9.94 -7.04 -11.08
C ALA A 495 11.25 -6.21 -10.96
N ASN A 496 11.62 -5.80 -9.74
CA ASN A 496 12.83 -5.04 -9.49
C ASN A 496 14.11 -5.78 -9.90
N ILE A 497 14.24 -7.06 -9.58
CA ILE A 497 15.40 -7.88 -9.98
C ILE A 497 15.49 -7.97 -11.50
N LEU A 498 14.39 -8.19 -12.19
CA LEU A 498 14.35 -8.26 -13.64
C LEU A 498 14.69 -6.91 -14.31
N LEU A 499 14.24 -5.80 -13.76
CA LEU A 499 14.60 -4.44 -14.22
C LEU A 499 16.10 -4.18 -14.06
N GLN A 500 16.69 -4.54 -12.93
CA GLN A 500 18.14 -4.44 -12.72
C GLN A 500 18.92 -5.36 -13.68
N ALA A 501 18.43 -6.59 -13.92
CA ALA A 501 19.04 -7.49 -14.88
C ALA A 501 18.99 -6.96 -16.31
N TYR A 502 17.88 -6.32 -16.71
CA TYR A 502 17.80 -5.61 -17.98
C TYR A 502 18.83 -4.47 -18.07
N LYS A 503 18.93 -3.67 -17.00
CA LYS A 503 19.90 -2.56 -16.92
C LYS A 503 21.35 -3.05 -17.03
N ILE A 504 21.71 -4.14 -16.35
CA ILE A 504 23.10 -4.67 -16.32
C ILE A 504 23.44 -5.43 -17.60
N PHE A 505 22.52 -6.24 -18.13
CA PHE A 505 22.82 -7.19 -19.21
C PHE A 505 22.26 -6.81 -20.57
N GLY A 506 21.37 -5.81 -20.67
CA GLY A 506 20.76 -5.33 -21.92
C GLY A 506 19.91 -6.37 -22.66
N ASN A 507 19.45 -7.43 -22.00
CA ASN A 507 18.72 -8.52 -22.65
C ASN A 507 17.20 -8.34 -22.53
N GLU A 508 16.54 -8.16 -23.66
CA GLU A 508 15.09 -7.94 -23.80
C GLU A 508 14.21 -9.01 -23.15
N LYS A 509 14.71 -10.23 -22.92
CA LYS A 509 13.95 -11.26 -22.22
C LYS A 509 13.56 -10.84 -20.80
N TYR A 510 14.44 -10.09 -20.10
CA TYR A 510 14.15 -9.60 -18.76
C TYR A 510 13.03 -8.57 -18.79
N LEU A 511 13.04 -7.66 -19.77
CA LEU A 511 11.98 -6.66 -19.92
C LEU A 511 10.62 -7.31 -20.22
N LYS A 512 10.58 -8.32 -21.09
CA LYS A 512 9.36 -9.11 -21.35
C LYS A 512 8.86 -9.86 -20.11
N ALA A 513 9.77 -10.32 -19.26
CA ALA A 513 9.40 -10.94 -17.99
C ALA A 513 8.85 -9.91 -17.00
N VAL A 514 9.36 -8.66 -17.00
CA VAL A 514 8.82 -7.56 -16.21
C VAL A 514 7.38 -7.26 -16.58
N GLU A 515 7.00 -7.24 -17.87
CA GLU A 515 5.62 -6.99 -18.30
C GLU A 515 4.62 -7.87 -17.57
N LYS A 516 4.94 -9.17 -17.42
CA LYS A 516 4.09 -10.13 -16.69
C LYS A 516 4.01 -9.83 -15.18
N GLN A 517 5.10 -9.36 -14.58
CA GLN A 517 5.10 -8.94 -13.18
C GLN A 517 4.27 -7.67 -12.99
N MET A 518 4.36 -6.71 -13.93
CA MET A 518 3.61 -5.46 -13.88
C MET A 518 2.10 -5.68 -13.98
N GLU A 519 1.64 -6.61 -14.85
CA GLU A 519 0.23 -7.00 -14.95
C GLU A 519 -0.31 -7.44 -13.57
N ILE A 520 0.43 -8.28 -12.85
CA ILE A 520 0.05 -8.77 -11.52
C ILE A 520 0.18 -7.69 -10.44
N LEU A 521 1.31 -6.95 -10.43
CA LEU A 521 1.60 -5.93 -9.44
C LEU A 521 0.56 -4.81 -9.43
N SER A 522 0.06 -4.43 -10.62
CA SER A 522 -0.95 -3.38 -10.77
C SER A 522 -2.30 -3.69 -10.11
N LEU A 523 -2.59 -4.96 -9.85
CA LEU A 523 -3.87 -5.38 -9.27
C LEU A 523 -3.94 -5.15 -7.76
N PHE A 524 -2.78 -5.06 -7.09
CA PHE A 524 -2.71 -4.74 -5.66
C PHE A 524 -3.11 -3.30 -5.34
N ASN A 525 -3.01 -2.38 -6.30
CA ASN A 525 -3.27 -0.97 -6.08
C ASN A 525 -4.70 -0.62 -6.50
N GLY A 526 -5.41 0.12 -5.64
CA GLY A 526 -6.72 0.70 -5.93
C GLY A 526 -6.62 2.18 -6.27
N ARG A 527 -7.70 2.73 -6.83
CA ARG A 527 -7.84 4.16 -7.16
C ARG A 527 -9.05 4.78 -6.45
N GLN A 528 -9.34 4.30 -5.24
CA GLN A 528 -10.37 4.89 -4.40
C GLN A 528 -9.97 6.34 -4.05
N PRO A 529 -10.88 7.32 -4.08
CA PRO A 529 -10.56 8.72 -3.83
C PRO A 529 -10.33 9.01 -2.34
N ASP A 530 -9.35 8.34 -1.79
CA ASP A 530 -8.95 8.41 -0.40
C ASP A 530 -7.42 8.23 -0.29
N TYR A 531 -6.72 9.19 0.30
CA TYR A 531 -5.27 9.20 0.37
C TYR A 531 -4.65 7.99 1.09
N TYR A 532 -5.42 7.27 1.91
CA TYR A 532 -4.97 6.00 2.50
C TYR A 532 -4.95 4.84 1.50
N LEU A 533 -5.81 4.89 0.48
CA LEU A 533 -6.09 3.78 -0.41
C LEU A 533 -5.58 4.02 -1.83
N PHE A 534 -5.46 5.29 -2.26
CA PHE A 534 -5.15 5.64 -3.64
C PHE A 534 -3.72 5.24 -4.02
N GLU A 535 -3.61 4.35 -5.01
CA GLU A 535 -2.35 3.74 -5.48
C GLU A 535 -1.49 3.17 -4.34
N THR A 536 -2.14 2.78 -3.25
CA THR A 536 -1.54 2.07 -2.12
C THR A 536 -1.80 0.58 -2.28
N ALA A 537 -0.73 -0.22 -2.25
CA ALA A 537 -0.85 -1.66 -2.40
C ALA A 537 -1.66 -2.27 -1.24
N ILE A 538 -2.62 -3.12 -1.59
CA ILE A 538 -3.38 -3.90 -0.60
C ILE A 538 -2.41 -4.69 0.27
N ARG A 539 -2.61 -4.59 1.57
CA ARG A 539 -1.88 -5.34 2.54
C ARG A 539 -2.81 -5.81 3.65
N HIS A 540 -2.81 -7.10 3.88
CA HIS A 540 -3.56 -7.77 4.95
C HIS A 540 -2.71 -8.04 6.19
N TRP A 541 -1.48 -7.50 6.21
CA TRP A 541 -0.51 -7.71 7.27
C TRP A 541 -1.09 -7.33 8.62
N ASP A 542 -0.79 -8.13 9.61
CA ASP A 542 -1.19 -7.81 10.96
C ASP A 542 -0.35 -6.65 11.52
N GLY A 543 -0.98 -5.65 12.13
CA GLY A 543 -0.28 -4.56 12.81
C GLY A 543 0.68 -5.02 13.92
N TYR A 544 0.65 -6.30 14.27
CA TYR A 544 1.53 -6.91 15.24
C TYR A 544 3.00 -6.89 14.81
N TRP A 545 3.30 -7.17 13.52
CA TRP A 545 4.68 -7.26 13.03
C TRP A 545 5.41 -5.92 13.04
N PHE A 546 4.69 -4.83 12.81
CA PHE A 546 5.24 -3.50 12.67
C PHE A 546 4.82 -2.56 13.79
N GLY A 547 3.66 -2.78 14.37
CA GLY A 547 2.98 -1.89 15.29
C GLY A 547 2.93 -2.39 16.72
N LYS A 548 2.53 -1.47 17.60
CA LYS A 548 2.33 -1.71 19.02
C LYS A 548 1.13 -2.60 19.30
N ARG A 549 0.06 -2.38 18.54
CA ARG A 549 -1.21 -3.05 18.76
C ARG A 549 -1.31 -4.26 17.84
N ARG A 550 -1.61 -5.40 18.43
CA ARG A 550 -1.84 -6.63 17.69
C ARG A 550 -3.21 -6.58 17.00
N MET A 551 -3.30 -5.79 15.94
CA MET A 551 -4.49 -5.67 15.10
C MET A 551 -4.25 -6.38 13.78
N LEU A 552 -4.92 -7.52 13.59
CA LEU A 552 -4.85 -8.31 12.37
C LEU A 552 -5.88 -7.77 11.38
N GLY A 553 -5.46 -7.31 10.20
CA GLY A 553 -6.37 -6.76 9.19
C GLY A 553 -5.72 -5.77 8.26
N ASP A 554 -6.53 -4.97 7.57
CA ASP A 554 -6.06 -4.00 6.60
C ASP A 554 -5.20 -2.90 7.24
N THR A 555 -3.95 -2.84 6.80
CA THR A 555 -2.96 -1.89 7.27
C THR A 555 -2.48 -1.04 6.11
N PHE A 556 -2.83 0.25 6.11
CA PHE A 556 -2.53 1.20 5.04
C PHE A 556 -2.05 2.55 5.63
N PRO A 557 -1.29 3.32 4.86
CA PRO A 557 -0.27 2.89 3.94
C PRO A 557 0.88 2.27 4.71
N HIS A 558 1.71 1.50 4.04
CA HIS A 558 2.94 0.93 4.58
C HIS A 558 4.08 1.21 3.61
N TYR A 559 5.34 1.30 4.09
CA TYR A 559 6.49 1.60 3.22
C TYR A 559 6.60 0.64 2.01
N TRP A 560 6.03 -0.54 2.11
CA TRP A 560 6.04 -1.50 1.00
C TRP A 560 5.26 -1.02 -0.23
N SER A 561 4.28 -0.14 -0.06
CA SER A 561 3.62 0.50 -1.20
C SER A 561 4.59 1.31 -2.04
N VAL A 562 5.62 1.91 -1.43
CA VAL A 562 6.67 2.63 -2.17
C VAL A 562 7.51 1.71 -3.05
N LEU A 563 7.63 0.41 -2.72
CA LEU A 563 8.31 -0.58 -3.57
C LEU A 563 7.57 -0.74 -4.92
N THR A 564 6.24 -0.72 -4.89
CA THR A 564 5.44 -0.69 -6.12
C THR A 564 5.71 0.58 -6.92
N GLY A 565 5.71 1.74 -6.26
CA GLY A 565 6.01 3.02 -6.89
C GLY A 565 7.40 3.06 -7.52
N GLN A 566 8.43 2.54 -6.84
CA GLN A 566 9.79 2.44 -7.36
C GLN A 566 9.86 1.58 -8.64
N VAL A 567 9.19 0.44 -8.64
CA VAL A 567 9.13 -0.45 -9.80
C VAL A 567 8.43 0.24 -10.97
N TYR A 568 7.31 0.92 -10.72
CA TYR A 568 6.57 1.67 -11.74
C TYR A 568 7.43 2.78 -12.36
N LYS A 569 8.06 3.62 -11.56
CA LYS A 569 8.94 4.71 -12.04
C LYS A 569 10.10 4.16 -12.87
N THR A 570 10.74 3.09 -12.41
CA THR A 570 11.86 2.46 -13.13
C THR A 570 11.40 1.87 -14.47
N TYR A 571 10.29 1.16 -14.49
CA TYR A 571 9.72 0.56 -15.69
C TYR A 571 9.24 1.62 -16.68
N ALA A 572 8.49 2.61 -16.21
CA ALA A 572 7.98 3.72 -17.02
C ALA A 572 9.09 4.48 -17.73
N LYS A 573 10.21 4.72 -17.06
CA LYS A 573 11.39 5.38 -17.66
C LYS A 573 12.00 4.58 -18.83
N ILE A 574 12.00 3.24 -18.72
CA ILE A 574 12.53 2.35 -19.77
C ILE A 574 11.60 2.35 -20.98
N ILE A 575 10.29 2.17 -20.77
CA ILE A 575 9.30 2.05 -21.86
C ILE A 575 8.74 3.42 -22.30
N LYS A 576 9.06 4.50 -21.58
CA LYS A 576 8.60 5.88 -21.82
C LYS A 576 7.09 6.04 -21.72
N ASP A 577 6.50 5.46 -20.69
CA ASP A 577 5.06 5.51 -20.39
C ASP A 577 4.79 6.51 -19.25
N THR A 578 4.10 7.60 -19.57
CA THR A 578 3.78 8.67 -18.61
C THR A 578 2.66 8.28 -17.64
N GLU A 579 1.74 7.40 -18.03
CA GLU A 579 0.65 6.96 -17.16
C GLU A 579 1.18 6.05 -16.03
N ILE A 580 2.06 5.12 -16.38
CA ILE A 580 2.72 4.27 -15.37
C ILE A 580 3.63 5.11 -14.46
N ASP A 581 4.29 6.15 -14.99
CA ASP A 581 5.09 7.08 -14.21
C ASP A 581 4.25 7.83 -13.17
N GLU A 582 3.09 8.37 -13.58
CA GLU A 582 2.14 9.04 -12.69
C GLU A 582 1.59 8.10 -11.60
N LYS A 583 1.28 6.84 -11.94
CA LYS A 583 0.89 5.81 -10.94
C LYS A 583 2.01 5.55 -9.93
N GLY A 584 3.25 5.49 -10.41
CA GLY A 584 4.42 5.35 -9.55
C GLY A 584 4.58 6.52 -8.57
N GLU A 585 4.42 7.74 -9.07
CA GLU A 585 4.45 8.96 -8.26
C GLU A 585 3.37 8.94 -7.17
N ALA A 586 2.13 8.61 -7.54
CA ALA A 586 1.02 8.54 -6.59
C ALA A 586 1.25 7.47 -5.50
N SER A 587 1.76 6.30 -5.87
CA SER A 587 2.10 5.23 -4.94
C SER A 587 3.20 5.62 -3.94
N ILE A 588 4.22 6.35 -4.39
CA ILE A 588 5.29 6.88 -3.55
C ILE A 588 4.74 7.92 -2.57
N ARG A 589 3.99 8.91 -3.06
CA ARG A 589 3.42 9.98 -2.25
C ARG A 589 2.42 9.46 -1.22
N GLY A 590 1.72 8.38 -1.51
CA GLY A 590 0.79 7.73 -0.58
C GLY A 590 1.42 7.30 0.75
N CYS A 591 2.74 7.08 0.81
CA CYS A 591 3.43 6.76 2.05
C CYS A 591 3.78 7.97 2.91
N LEU A 592 3.71 9.20 2.37
CA LEU A 592 4.11 10.41 3.09
C LEU A 592 3.17 10.78 4.23
N ASN A 593 1.92 10.36 4.17
CA ASN A 593 0.95 10.61 5.25
C ASN A 593 1.21 9.82 6.54
N LEU A 594 2.18 8.89 6.54
CA LEU A 594 2.65 8.22 7.76
C LEU A 594 3.46 9.12 8.68
N PHE A 595 3.93 10.27 8.19
CA PHE A 595 4.85 11.16 8.92
C PHE A 595 4.13 12.44 9.36
N ASP A 596 4.33 12.80 10.63
CA ASP A 596 3.84 14.07 11.14
C ASP A 596 4.87 15.22 10.96
N GLU A 597 4.43 16.42 11.26
CA GLU A 597 5.26 17.62 11.10
C GLU A 597 6.43 17.70 12.09
N GLU A 598 6.48 16.86 13.11
CA GLU A 598 7.54 16.79 14.12
C GLU A 598 8.62 15.75 13.79
N GLY A 599 8.40 14.96 12.71
CA GLY A 599 9.30 13.90 12.25
C GLY A 599 9.04 12.53 12.90
N PHE A 600 7.96 12.38 13.66
CA PHE A 600 7.48 11.05 14.02
C PHE A 600 6.93 10.37 12.77
N GLY A 601 7.28 9.10 12.56
CA GLY A 601 6.76 8.29 11.46
C GLY A 601 6.02 7.07 12.01
N SER A 602 4.70 7.00 11.82
CA SER A 602 3.94 5.79 12.13
C SER A 602 4.35 4.65 11.21
N CYS A 603 4.53 3.45 11.73
CA CYS A 603 4.83 2.29 10.90
C CYS A 603 3.68 1.89 9.99
N ALA A 604 2.45 2.20 10.37
CA ALA A 604 1.26 1.87 9.59
C ALA A 604 0.02 2.64 10.04
N MET A 605 -0.97 2.71 9.16
CA MET A 605 -2.32 3.11 9.46
C MET A 605 -3.26 1.90 9.34
N VAL A 606 -4.07 1.66 10.35
CA VAL A 606 -5.11 0.63 10.35
C VAL A 606 -6.42 1.28 9.90
N TYR A 607 -6.90 0.89 8.74
CA TYR A 607 -7.97 1.61 8.03
C TYR A 607 -9.41 1.24 8.46
N PRO A 608 -9.79 -0.04 8.68
CA PRO A 608 -11.17 -0.41 9.00
C PRO A 608 -11.70 0.29 10.26
N LYS A 609 -13.02 0.46 10.36
CA LYS A 609 -13.67 1.02 11.56
C LYS A 609 -13.45 0.16 12.79
N THR A 610 -13.63 -1.14 12.64
CA THR A 610 -13.30 -2.14 13.69
C THR A 610 -12.66 -3.36 13.06
N ILE A 611 -11.87 -4.09 13.85
CA ILE A 611 -11.35 -5.42 13.53
C ILE A 611 -11.72 -6.35 14.68
N ASN A 612 -12.48 -7.41 14.38
CA ASN A 612 -13.03 -8.33 15.39
C ASN A 612 -13.74 -7.57 16.54
N GLY A 613 -14.54 -6.55 16.20
CA GLY A 613 -15.25 -5.71 17.15
C GLY A 613 -14.40 -4.73 17.97
N LYS A 614 -13.07 -4.73 17.80
CA LYS A 614 -12.17 -3.78 18.46
C LYS A 614 -12.02 -2.52 17.60
N GLN A 615 -12.09 -1.34 18.24
CA GLN A 615 -11.90 -0.06 17.56
C GLN A 615 -10.59 -0.05 16.77
N ALA A 616 -10.67 0.29 15.51
CA ALA A 616 -9.57 0.48 14.57
C ALA A 616 -9.58 1.93 14.03
N GLU A 617 -9.14 2.18 12.82
CA GLU A 617 -9.03 3.51 12.20
C GLU A 617 -8.08 4.44 13.00
N TYR A 618 -6.81 4.04 13.08
CA TYR A 618 -5.78 4.80 13.78
C TYR A 618 -4.40 4.65 13.13
N TYR A 619 -3.53 5.63 13.36
CA TYR A 619 -2.10 5.48 13.12
C TYR A 619 -1.45 4.72 14.28
N ASP A 620 -0.65 3.71 13.97
CA ASP A 620 0.07 2.98 15.02
C ASP A 620 1.04 3.91 15.76
N PRO A 621 1.10 3.86 17.10
CA PRO A 621 1.94 4.73 17.89
C PRO A 621 3.43 4.42 17.84
N TRP A 622 3.86 3.38 17.12
CA TRP A 622 5.27 3.04 16.97
C TRP A 622 5.89 3.61 15.69
N ALA A 623 7.03 4.27 15.85
CA ALA A 623 7.97 4.51 14.76
C ALA A 623 8.89 3.30 14.67
N ASN A 624 8.76 2.52 13.62
CA ASN A 624 9.45 1.25 13.47
C ASN A 624 10.28 1.17 12.17
N ASP A 625 9.68 0.77 11.06
CA ASP A 625 10.38 0.45 9.79
C ASP A 625 10.01 1.38 8.63
N GLN A 626 9.16 2.36 8.82
CA GLN A 626 8.63 3.25 7.79
C GLN A 626 9.70 4.12 7.09
N ASP A 627 10.91 4.21 7.62
CA ASP A 627 12.00 5.02 7.10
C ASP A 627 12.46 4.61 5.70
N TRP A 628 12.22 3.37 5.32
CA TRP A 628 12.41 2.89 3.96
C TRP A 628 11.58 3.66 2.95
N ALA A 629 10.38 4.13 3.32
CA ALA A 629 9.56 4.96 2.44
C ALA A 629 10.31 6.25 2.05
N LEU A 630 10.87 6.97 3.00
CA LEU A 630 11.62 8.21 2.75
C LEU A 630 12.93 7.94 2.02
N TYR A 631 13.61 6.84 2.29
CA TYR A 631 14.81 6.44 1.57
C TYR A 631 14.53 6.22 0.08
N TYR A 632 13.49 5.44 -0.26
CA TYR A 632 13.13 5.19 -1.65
C TYR A 632 12.64 6.44 -2.38
N ILE A 633 11.94 7.33 -1.68
CA ILE A 633 11.56 8.65 -2.21
C ILE A 633 12.82 9.43 -2.61
N LEU A 634 13.81 9.53 -1.73
CA LEU A 634 15.07 10.20 -2.00
C LEU A 634 15.86 9.57 -3.14
N ASP A 635 15.93 8.24 -3.18
CA ASP A 635 16.67 7.52 -4.20
C ASP A 635 16.09 7.74 -5.60
N LEU A 636 14.76 7.79 -5.72
CA LEU A 636 14.09 8.08 -6.98
C LEU A 636 14.33 9.52 -7.44
N TYR A 637 14.12 10.50 -6.58
CA TYR A 637 14.26 11.92 -6.93
C TYR A 637 15.72 12.31 -7.16
N ALA A 638 16.67 11.72 -6.48
CA ALA A 638 18.10 11.99 -6.72
C ALA A 638 18.62 11.43 -8.06
N LYS A 639 17.99 10.37 -8.59
CA LYS A 639 18.34 9.78 -9.90
C LYS A 639 17.69 10.49 -11.09
N GLU A 640 16.66 11.28 -10.85
CA GLU A 640 15.98 12.06 -11.88
C GLU A 640 16.49 13.49 -11.86
N ASP A 641 17.11 13.94 -12.95
CA ASP A 641 17.53 15.33 -13.19
C ASP A 641 16.31 16.26 -13.41
N HIS A 642 15.31 16.19 -12.52
CA HIS A 642 14.12 17.01 -12.60
C HIS A 642 14.36 18.42 -12.08
N LYS A 643 14.67 19.33 -13.00
CA LYS A 643 14.84 20.78 -12.76
C LYS A 643 13.60 21.45 -12.15
N THR A 644 12.43 20.83 -12.19
CA THR A 644 11.17 21.41 -11.71
C THR A 644 10.82 21.03 -10.27
N GLU A 645 11.20 19.87 -9.78
CA GLU A 645 10.93 19.44 -8.41
C GLU A 645 12.09 19.71 -7.44
N TYR A 646 13.30 19.91 -7.97
CA TYR A 646 14.44 20.38 -7.18
C TYR A 646 14.24 21.75 -6.53
N HIS A 647 13.24 22.54 -6.93
CA HIS A 647 12.87 23.73 -6.16
C HIS A 647 12.41 23.40 -4.72
N HIS A 648 11.89 22.21 -4.47
CA HIS A 648 11.61 21.72 -3.12
C HIS A 648 12.82 21.09 -2.43
N PHE A 649 13.81 20.62 -3.19
CA PHE A 649 15.07 20.05 -2.72
C PHE A 649 16.29 20.94 -2.99
N SER A 650 16.14 22.07 -3.73
CA SER A 650 17.28 22.93 -4.05
C SER A 650 17.90 23.49 -2.78
N MET A 651 19.06 22.97 -2.47
CA MET A 651 19.98 23.55 -1.52
C MET A 651 20.64 24.74 -2.17
N THR A 652 20.38 25.92 -1.70
CA THR A 652 21.33 27.02 -1.92
C THR A 652 22.62 26.63 -1.22
N ARG A 653 23.67 26.42 -2.00
CA ARG A 653 25.04 26.36 -1.51
C ARG A 653 25.43 27.69 -0.86
#